data_5d4f4775859abb171d9bcb4c12599bb5
#
_entry.id   5d4f4775859abb171d9bcb4c12599bb5
#
_cell.length_a   1.000
_cell.length_b   1.000
_cell.length_c   1.000
_cell.angle_alpha   90.00
_cell.angle_beta   90.00
_cell.angle_gamma   90.00
#
_symmetry.space_group_name_H-M   'P 1'
#
loop_
_entity.id
_entity.type
_entity.pdbx_description
1 polymer ?
#
loop_
_entity_poly.entity_id
_entity_poly.type
_entity_poly.pdbx_seq_one_letter_code
_entity_poly.pdbx_strand_id
1 'polypeptide(L)'
;TIIGMEQRTVAWIFFLENVMIGAIALILGILSGTMLSQLINAAVLKAFKQEFKLYFMLFPDTVLGTVCFFGIIFFITGLKNVRIIRKMKIIDMLQNSQKGTQILNLHQQFGKFSWCVVALSVVILAMIFPIVSIKKINIIPWMKIGGTIITALGNCMIVCWFFIDRRKKKTGSLPLLCLTISCMLNGIFLLLLNSFFETLVQKGIALQAYVTMPPLIALFFILFAVISFFGNLTWIIIKATEKNRCIHYNNLFFVGQLKSRLGNCAKTMGIITVIMLAAIVLFVWFPIMAVRIHSYQQVMSAFDVQLGTMYTADLKNFPTGTLDYEYIKKYLEKKGYPITLEAQVELFSLGEEKLQSKNEFPVLAVSVSDYNAIRKLSNLPEIQLKEDEYGVAWEHKTQEKTIRNFDKAEQKIKVENQILSKAKKSDYKEKKGIGLFTSKTEGVYIIPDKYCRKLPLAVTFFAANTEKTLPYETAKLFEQDMEMYQKNLNRFSEEQLYIRLQTIQENEGISNMLLLSLIGSYSAMVLIVMGLTMLSIQQMTDAVEQKQRFQIIEKMGVDQRTRNRYIRQQMMFWFGLPVAVAVVGSVGTLVFLIYNSYKEIIAYLTMSEILQICGGVYVSFAIILVGYFSATYYLFKRNLTYRVL
;
A
#
# COMPACT_ATOMS: atom_id res chain seq x y z
N THR A 1 -2.26 17.36 47.98
CA THR A 1 -3.50 17.07 48.77
C THR A 1 -3.17 16.59 50.18
N ILE A 2 -2.12 15.79 50.38
CA ILE A 2 -1.68 15.35 51.71
C ILE A 2 -1.04 16.51 52.49
N ILE A 3 -0.47 17.50 51.81
CA ILE A 3 0.21 18.69 52.34
C ILE A 3 -0.73 19.93 52.34
N GLY A 4 -2.06 19.76 52.19
CA GLY A 4 -3.04 20.86 52.25
C GLY A 4 -3.34 21.57 50.93
N MET A 5 -2.72 21.20 49.78
CA MET A 5 -3.05 21.79 48.49
C MET A 5 -4.39 21.30 47.94
N GLU A 6 -5.21 22.23 47.42
CA GLU A 6 -6.46 21.90 46.75
C GLU A 6 -6.24 21.06 45.48
N GLN A 7 -7.13 20.09 45.25
CA GLN A 7 -7.06 19.23 44.06
C GLN A 7 -7.11 20.04 42.73
N ARG A 8 -7.76 21.19 42.75
CA ARG A 8 -7.82 22.08 41.57
C ARG A 8 -6.47 22.67 41.26
N THR A 9 -5.74 23.14 42.25
CA THR A 9 -4.40 23.71 42.09
C THR A 9 -3.41 22.68 41.54
N VAL A 10 -3.42 21.48 42.10
CA VAL A 10 -2.59 20.36 41.62
C VAL A 10 -2.92 20.03 40.14
N ALA A 11 -4.20 19.94 39.81
CA ALA A 11 -4.62 19.65 38.43
C ALA A 11 -4.19 20.75 37.45
N TRP A 12 -4.20 22.04 37.82
CA TRP A 12 -3.72 23.15 37.00
C TRP A 12 -2.21 23.16 36.85
N ILE A 13 -1.45 22.79 37.86
CA ILE A 13 0.02 22.64 37.74
C ILE A 13 0.37 21.57 36.69
N PHE A 14 -0.26 20.41 36.75
CA PHE A 14 -0.07 19.36 35.76
C PHE A 14 -0.53 19.77 34.34
N PHE A 15 -1.58 20.58 34.22
CA PHE A 15 -2.00 21.14 32.96
C PHE A 15 -0.92 22.07 32.36
N LEU A 16 -0.41 23.00 33.16
CA LEU A 16 0.66 23.91 32.75
C LEU A 16 1.95 23.17 32.39
N GLU A 17 2.33 22.15 33.14
CA GLU A 17 3.47 21.28 32.83
C GLU A 17 3.30 20.62 31.46
N ASN A 18 2.14 20.05 31.17
CA ASN A 18 1.85 19.45 29.87
C ASN A 18 1.88 20.48 28.73
N VAL A 19 1.38 21.69 28.94
CA VAL A 19 1.42 22.77 27.95
C VAL A 19 2.85 23.21 27.69
N MET A 20 3.68 23.37 28.72
CA MET A 20 5.10 23.74 28.57
C MET A 20 5.88 22.65 27.80
N ILE A 21 5.72 21.39 28.18
CA ILE A 21 6.35 20.26 27.48
C ILE A 21 5.87 20.21 26.02
N GLY A 22 4.58 20.42 25.79
CA GLY A 22 3.99 20.48 24.46
C GLY A 22 4.57 21.63 23.60
N ALA A 23 4.74 22.81 24.18
CA ALA A 23 5.33 23.95 23.47
C ALA A 23 6.80 23.71 23.09
N ILE A 24 7.60 23.17 24.00
CA ILE A 24 9.00 22.80 23.72
C ILE A 24 9.06 21.72 22.62
N ALA A 25 8.22 20.70 22.72
CA ALA A 25 8.13 19.64 21.72
C ALA A 25 7.74 20.17 20.33
N LEU A 26 6.82 21.15 20.27
CA LEU A 26 6.39 21.82 19.04
C LEU A 26 7.54 22.59 18.40
N ILE A 27 8.28 23.38 19.16
CA ILE A 27 9.44 24.16 18.67
C ILE A 27 10.51 23.19 18.11
N LEU A 28 10.88 22.16 18.86
CA LEU A 28 11.85 21.16 18.42
C LEU A 28 11.35 20.38 17.22
N GLY A 29 10.05 20.08 17.16
CA GLY A 29 9.41 19.39 16.04
C GLY A 29 9.45 20.22 14.75
N ILE A 30 9.15 21.52 14.82
CA ILE A 30 9.22 22.42 13.68
C ILE A 30 10.67 22.54 13.19
N LEU A 31 11.64 22.71 14.09
CA LEU A 31 13.06 22.81 13.72
C LEU A 31 13.58 21.52 13.06
N SER A 32 13.27 20.36 13.63
CA SER A 32 13.67 19.08 13.05
C SER A 32 12.95 18.78 11.73
N GLY A 33 11.67 19.16 11.62
CA GLY A 33 10.88 19.04 10.40
C GLY A 33 11.43 19.89 9.26
N THR A 34 11.87 21.13 9.53
CA THR A 34 12.50 21.97 8.51
C THR A 34 13.85 21.41 8.04
N MET A 35 14.64 20.82 8.92
CA MET A 35 15.89 20.12 8.52
C MET A 35 15.57 18.89 7.64
N LEU A 36 14.57 18.10 8.00
CA LEU A 36 14.15 16.94 7.21
C LEU A 36 13.63 17.35 5.82
N SER A 37 12.93 18.48 5.73
CA SER A 37 12.42 19.00 4.46
C SER A 37 13.55 19.34 3.49
N GLN A 38 14.72 19.80 3.97
CA GLN A 38 15.89 20.06 3.13
C GLN A 38 16.47 18.77 2.53
N LEU A 39 16.50 17.68 3.28
CA LEU A 39 16.92 16.37 2.75
C LEU A 39 15.98 15.89 1.64
N ILE A 40 14.69 16.08 1.84
CA ILE A 40 13.67 15.75 0.83
C ILE A 40 13.87 16.62 -0.41
N ASN A 41 14.04 17.93 -0.24
CA ASN A 41 14.28 18.84 -1.34
C ASN A 41 15.54 18.48 -2.15
N ALA A 42 16.62 18.10 -1.47
CA ALA A 42 17.83 17.60 -2.11
C ALA A 42 17.58 16.35 -2.96
N ALA A 43 16.78 15.40 -2.46
CA ALA A 43 16.41 14.19 -3.19
C ALA A 43 15.55 14.52 -4.43
N VAL A 44 14.60 15.46 -4.31
CA VAL A 44 13.75 15.91 -5.41
C VAL A 44 14.57 16.61 -6.49
N LEU A 45 15.40 17.59 -6.13
CA LEU A 45 16.25 18.32 -7.08
C LEU A 45 17.22 17.38 -7.82
N LYS A 46 17.80 16.41 -7.11
CA LYS A 46 18.66 15.39 -7.72
C LYS A 46 17.89 14.53 -8.73
N ALA A 47 16.65 14.17 -8.44
CA ALA A 47 15.82 13.36 -9.37
C ALA A 47 15.50 14.14 -10.66
N PHE A 48 15.29 15.46 -10.56
CA PHE A 48 15.09 16.34 -11.71
C PHE A 48 16.41 16.84 -12.34
N LYS A 49 17.55 16.29 -11.94
CA LYS A 49 18.90 16.69 -12.44
C LYS A 49 19.18 18.19 -12.28
N GLN A 50 18.58 18.83 -11.28
CA GLN A 50 18.79 20.24 -10.96
C GLN A 50 19.85 20.41 -9.87
N GLU A 51 20.54 21.57 -9.89
CA GLU A 51 21.53 21.91 -8.86
C GLU A 51 20.87 22.10 -7.49
N PHE A 52 21.46 21.51 -6.47
CA PHE A 52 20.98 21.66 -5.10
C PHE A 52 21.21 23.10 -4.61
N LYS A 53 20.12 23.79 -4.27
CA LYS A 53 20.14 25.08 -3.59
C LYS A 53 19.48 24.92 -2.21
N LEU A 54 20.18 25.32 -1.20
CA LEU A 54 19.74 25.26 0.19
C LEU A 54 18.77 26.43 0.46
N TYR A 55 17.47 26.13 0.51
CA TYR A 55 16.44 27.13 0.82
C TYR A 55 15.86 26.85 2.20
N PHE A 56 16.27 27.61 3.20
CA PHE A 56 15.59 27.63 4.50
C PHE A 56 14.29 28.45 4.38
N MET A 57 13.22 27.82 3.89
CA MET A 57 11.91 28.45 3.87
C MET A 57 11.02 27.80 4.94
N LEU A 58 10.63 28.61 5.91
CA LEU A 58 9.52 28.31 6.81
C LEU A 58 8.23 28.74 6.10
N PHE A 59 7.36 27.78 5.81
CA PHE A 59 6.03 28.07 5.24
C PHE A 59 5.08 28.46 6.38
N PRO A 60 4.65 29.75 6.48
CA PRO A 60 3.82 30.24 7.60
C PRO A 60 2.52 29.42 7.76
N ASP A 61 1.87 29.05 6.65
CA ASP A 61 0.63 28.30 6.65
C ASP A 61 0.79 26.90 7.27
N THR A 62 1.92 26.24 6.93
CA THR A 62 2.23 24.91 7.47
C THR A 62 2.56 24.97 8.95
N VAL A 63 3.32 26.01 9.38
CA VAL A 63 3.65 26.24 10.79
C VAL A 63 2.37 26.52 11.57
N LEU A 64 1.51 27.42 11.08
CA LEU A 64 0.25 27.76 11.73
C LEU A 64 -0.66 26.52 11.85
N GLY A 65 -0.82 25.77 10.75
CA GLY A 65 -1.58 24.52 10.75
C GLY A 65 -1.05 23.49 11.75
N THR A 66 0.27 23.33 11.84
CA THR A 66 0.92 22.44 12.82
C THR A 66 0.66 22.88 14.25
N VAL A 67 0.84 24.17 14.55
CA VAL A 67 0.59 24.74 15.89
C VAL A 67 -0.88 24.58 16.29
N CYS A 68 -1.81 24.89 15.39
CA CYS A 68 -3.24 24.72 15.66
C CYS A 68 -3.60 23.24 15.90
N PHE A 69 -3.15 22.33 15.07
CA PHE A 69 -3.45 20.90 15.18
C PHE A 69 -2.93 20.30 16.48
N PHE A 70 -1.65 20.49 16.79
CA PHE A 70 -1.06 19.97 18.02
C PHE A 70 -1.53 20.73 19.25
N GLY A 71 -1.79 22.04 19.14
CA GLY A 71 -2.38 22.84 20.22
C GLY A 71 -3.73 22.28 20.66
N ILE A 72 -4.60 21.93 19.72
CA ILE A 72 -5.91 21.29 20.01
C ILE A 72 -5.69 19.93 20.71
N ILE A 73 -4.77 19.10 20.21
CA ILE A 73 -4.48 17.78 20.81
C ILE A 73 -3.96 17.93 22.23
N PHE A 74 -3.01 18.83 22.48
CA PHE A 74 -2.47 19.09 23.83
C PHE A 74 -3.54 19.65 24.77
N PHE A 75 -4.40 20.52 24.29
CA PHE A 75 -5.51 21.07 25.06
C PHE A 75 -6.51 19.97 25.47
N ILE A 76 -6.95 19.14 24.53
CA ILE A 76 -7.86 18.01 24.81
C ILE A 76 -7.22 17.02 25.79
N THR A 77 -5.94 16.69 25.59
CA THR A 77 -5.21 15.77 26.47
C THR A 77 -5.03 16.36 27.86
N GLY A 78 -4.69 17.64 27.96
CA GLY A 78 -4.58 18.36 29.20
C GLY A 78 -5.90 18.38 29.99
N LEU A 79 -7.03 18.70 29.33
CA LEU A 79 -8.35 18.65 29.95
C LEU A 79 -8.73 17.24 30.43
N LYS A 80 -8.38 16.20 29.66
CA LYS A 80 -8.59 14.81 30.09
C LYS A 80 -7.78 14.46 31.32
N ASN A 81 -6.52 14.87 31.38
CA ASN A 81 -5.65 14.66 32.53
C ASN A 81 -6.18 15.39 33.81
N VAL A 82 -6.61 16.65 33.66
CA VAL A 82 -7.27 17.40 34.72
C VAL A 82 -8.50 16.67 35.24
N ARG A 83 -9.36 16.13 34.36
CA ARG A 83 -10.55 15.34 34.78
C ARG A 83 -10.17 14.08 35.53
N ILE A 84 -9.11 13.38 35.12
CA ILE A 84 -8.64 12.16 35.78
C ILE A 84 -8.14 12.50 37.20
N ILE A 85 -7.28 13.52 37.34
CA ILE A 85 -6.70 13.94 38.61
C ILE A 85 -7.81 14.38 39.59
N ARG A 86 -8.80 15.14 39.10
CA ARG A 86 -9.94 15.60 39.95
C ARG A 86 -10.84 14.46 40.44
N LYS A 87 -10.87 13.32 39.75
CA LYS A 87 -11.66 12.13 40.12
C LYS A 87 -10.88 11.13 40.97
N MET A 88 -9.57 11.25 41.09
CA MET A 88 -8.75 10.35 41.90
C MET A 88 -9.00 10.62 43.39
N LYS A 89 -9.32 9.55 44.15
CA LYS A 89 -9.43 9.60 45.59
C LYS A 89 -8.03 9.47 46.20
N ILE A 90 -7.77 10.18 47.31
CA ILE A 90 -6.48 10.15 48.04
C ILE A 90 -6.12 8.72 48.44
N ILE A 91 -7.13 7.94 48.85
CA ILE A 91 -6.96 6.54 49.25
C ILE A 91 -6.47 5.66 48.08
N ASP A 92 -6.91 5.95 46.83
CA ASP A 92 -6.47 5.23 45.64
C ASP A 92 -5.01 5.56 45.30
N MET A 93 -4.55 6.78 45.57
CA MET A 93 -3.15 7.17 45.40
C MET A 93 -2.22 6.47 46.40
N LEU A 94 -2.64 6.34 47.65
CA LEU A 94 -1.86 5.66 48.70
C LEU A 94 -1.86 4.13 48.52
N GLN A 95 -2.96 3.56 48.11
CA GLN A 95 -3.07 2.10 47.90
C GLN A 95 -2.60 1.61 46.55
N ASN A 96 -2.37 2.48 45.58
CA ASN A 96 -1.99 2.07 44.20
C ASN A 96 -0.62 1.36 44.16
N SER A 97 0.28 1.66 45.10
CA SER A 97 1.55 0.95 45.27
C SER A 97 1.39 -0.44 45.90
N GLN A 98 0.30 -0.68 46.65
CA GLN A 98 0.03 -1.95 47.33
C GLN A 98 -1.02 -2.81 46.63
N LYS A 99 -1.87 -2.24 45.77
CA LYS A 99 -2.77 -3.05 44.93
C LYS A 99 -1.93 -3.86 43.98
N GLY A 100 -1.62 -5.09 44.42
CA GLY A 100 -1.15 -6.12 43.48
C GLY A 100 -2.08 -6.09 42.26
N THR A 101 -1.51 -6.02 41.07
CA THR A 101 -2.22 -5.95 39.80
C THR A 101 -3.37 -6.94 39.82
N GLN A 102 -4.59 -6.43 40.08
CA GLN A 102 -5.80 -7.21 39.84
C GLN A 102 -5.70 -7.61 38.36
N ILE A 103 -5.73 -8.92 38.09
CA ILE A 103 -5.91 -9.46 36.74
C ILE A 103 -7.19 -8.81 36.25
N LEU A 104 -7.06 -7.67 35.60
CA LEU A 104 -8.20 -7.00 34.97
C LEU A 104 -8.86 -8.05 34.13
N ASN A 105 -10.14 -8.29 34.33
CA ASN A 105 -10.90 -9.21 33.52
C ASN A 105 -10.78 -8.76 32.05
N LEU A 106 -9.89 -9.41 31.31
CA LEU A 106 -9.70 -9.23 29.85
C LEU A 106 -11.05 -9.20 29.14
N HIS A 107 -11.98 -9.93 29.70
CA HIS A 107 -13.37 -10.02 29.36
C HIS A 107 -14.11 -8.66 29.36
N GLN A 108 -13.96 -7.85 30.39
CA GLN A 108 -14.58 -6.52 30.46
C GLN A 108 -13.99 -5.53 29.44
N GLN A 109 -12.72 -5.72 29.10
CA GLN A 109 -12.05 -4.84 28.14
C GLN A 109 -12.49 -5.09 26.68
N PHE A 110 -12.73 -6.34 26.31
CA PHE A 110 -13.12 -6.70 24.95
C PHE A 110 -14.65 -6.76 24.74
N GLY A 111 -15.43 -6.78 25.81
CA GLY A 111 -16.88 -6.95 25.75
C GLY A 111 -17.62 -5.88 24.92
N LYS A 112 -17.20 -4.61 24.98
CA LYS A 112 -17.81 -3.53 24.20
C LYS A 112 -17.47 -3.61 22.71
N PHE A 113 -16.26 -4.04 22.38
CA PHE A 113 -15.82 -4.22 20.99
C PHE A 113 -16.45 -5.43 20.32
N SER A 114 -16.82 -6.47 21.07
CA SER A 114 -17.46 -7.66 20.50
C SER A 114 -18.80 -7.36 19.83
N TRP A 115 -19.57 -6.38 20.36
CA TRP A 115 -20.81 -5.94 19.73
C TRP A 115 -20.58 -5.29 18.36
N CYS A 116 -19.54 -4.47 18.22
CA CYS A 116 -19.18 -3.89 16.92
C CYS A 116 -18.81 -4.97 15.91
N VAL A 117 -18.08 -6.00 16.36
CA VAL A 117 -17.67 -7.12 15.48
C VAL A 117 -18.90 -7.95 15.05
N VAL A 118 -19.83 -8.20 15.94
CA VAL A 118 -21.08 -8.91 15.61
C VAL A 118 -21.91 -8.08 14.64
N ALA A 119 -22.11 -6.79 14.90
CA ALA A 119 -22.86 -5.92 14.00
C ALA A 119 -22.23 -5.88 12.60
N LEU A 120 -20.91 -5.75 12.52
CA LEU A 120 -20.17 -5.72 11.26
C LEU A 120 -20.27 -7.07 10.50
N SER A 121 -20.25 -8.20 11.24
CA SER A 121 -20.45 -9.53 10.65
C SER A 121 -21.82 -9.69 10.02
N VAL A 122 -22.86 -9.13 10.65
CA VAL A 122 -24.23 -9.14 10.10
C VAL A 122 -24.31 -8.29 8.82
N VAL A 123 -23.64 -7.13 8.80
CA VAL A 123 -23.57 -6.28 7.60
C VAL A 123 -22.89 -7.03 6.44
N ILE A 124 -21.80 -7.76 6.72
CA ILE A 124 -21.12 -8.56 5.70
C ILE A 124 -22.01 -9.66 5.14
N LEU A 125 -22.73 -10.37 5.99
CA LEU A 125 -23.71 -11.38 5.55
C LEU A 125 -24.79 -10.76 4.67
N ALA A 126 -25.30 -9.58 5.04
CA ALA A 126 -26.28 -8.84 4.25
C ALA A 126 -25.75 -8.38 2.89
N MET A 127 -24.44 -8.04 2.80
CA MET A 127 -23.80 -7.69 1.52
C MET A 127 -23.54 -8.90 0.62
N ILE A 128 -23.22 -10.06 1.19
CA ILE A 128 -22.90 -11.28 0.44
C ILE A 128 -24.17 -11.96 -0.09
N PHE A 129 -25.27 -11.91 0.67
CA PHE A 129 -26.52 -12.60 0.34
C PHE A 129 -27.10 -12.23 -1.05
N PRO A 130 -27.20 -10.95 -1.46
CA PRO A 130 -27.70 -10.60 -2.79
C PRO A 130 -26.80 -11.11 -3.90
N ILE A 131 -25.47 -11.13 -3.69
CA ILE A 131 -24.47 -11.55 -4.68
C ILE A 131 -24.56 -13.06 -4.95
N VAL A 132 -24.77 -13.84 -3.91
CA VAL A 132 -24.95 -15.30 -4.02
C VAL A 132 -26.27 -15.64 -4.75
N SER A 133 -27.28 -14.76 -4.61
CA SER A 133 -28.62 -14.96 -5.21
C SER A 133 -28.66 -14.62 -6.71
N ILE A 134 -27.67 -13.93 -7.28
CA ILE A 134 -27.65 -13.58 -8.70
C ILE A 134 -27.29 -14.82 -9.55
N LYS A 135 -28.32 -15.48 -10.12
CA LYS A 135 -28.19 -16.71 -10.94
C LYS A 135 -27.36 -16.57 -12.22
N LYS A 136 -27.13 -15.37 -12.73
CA LYS A 136 -26.46 -15.09 -14.02
C LYS A 136 -24.93 -15.14 -13.99
N ILE A 137 -24.30 -15.34 -12.83
CA ILE A 137 -22.85 -15.24 -12.69
C ILE A 137 -22.27 -16.65 -12.54
N ASN A 138 -21.50 -17.09 -13.54
CA ASN A 138 -20.69 -18.32 -13.47
C ASN A 138 -19.47 -18.10 -12.54
N ILE A 139 -19.71 -18.05 -11.25
CA ILE A 139 -18.63 -18.11 -10.25
C ILE A 139 -18.26 -19.59 -10.08
N ILE A 140 -16.97 -19.86 -9.97
CA ILE A 140 -16.48 -21.20 -9.62
C ILE A 140 -17.27 -21.69 -8.39
N PRO A 141 -18.00 -22.81 -8.48
CA PRO A 141 -18.93 -23.26 -7.42
C PRO A 141 -18.28 -23.34 -6.04
N TRP A 142 -16.99 -23.68 -6.00
CA TRP A 142 -16.18 -23.78 -4.79
C TRP A 142 -15.95 -22.44 -4.07
N MET A 143 -15.85 -21.32 -4.79
CA MET A 143 -15.73 -19.99 -4.17
C MET A 143 -17.06 -19.53 -3.56
N LYS A 144 -18.20 -19.85 -4.18
CA LYS A 144 -19.52 -19.55 -3.61
C LYS A 144 -19.76 -20.33 -2.33
N ILE A 145 -19.57 -21.65 -2.38
CA ILE A 145 -19.85 -22.54 -1.25
C ILE A 145 -18.79 -22.37 -0.16
N GLY A 146 -17.51 -22.39 -0.52
CA GLY A 146 -16.41 -22.27 0.45
C GLY A 146 -16.40 -20.94 1.19
N GLY A 147 -16.60 -19.83 0.48
CA GLY A 147 -16.63 -18.51 1.09
C GLY A 147 -17.82 -18.28 2.01
N THR A 148 -19.02 -18.71 1.61
CA THR A 148 -20.21 -18.62 2.47
C THR A 148 -20.10 -19.51 3.70
N ILE A 149 -19.51 -20.70 3.58
CA ILE A 149 -19.26 -21.59 4.71
C ILE A 149 -18.24 -20.95 5.68
N ILE A 150 -17.14 -20.39 5.18
CA ILE A 150 -16.11 -19.75 6.02
C ILE A 150 -16.68 -18.55 6.78
N THR A 151 -17.46 -17.69 6.11
CA THR A 151 -18.09 -16.54 6.79
C THR A 151 -19.19 -16.98 7.75
N ALA A 152 -19.99 -17.95 7.40
CA ALA A 152 -21.02 -18.50 8.28
C ALA A 152 -20.40 -19.15 9.53
N LEU A 153 -19.35 -19.96 9.37
CA LEU A 153 -18.61 -20.55 10.49
C LEU A 153 -17.98 -19.47 11.37
N GLY A 154 -17.33 -18.47 10.76
CA GLY A 154 -16.74 -17.35 11.47
C GLY A 154 -17.78 -16.58 12.31
N ASN A 155 -18.93 -16.30 11.72
CA ASN A 155 -20.01 -15.60 12.40
C ASN A 155 -20.70 -16.47 13.46
N CYS A 156 -20.89 -17.77 13.23
CA CYS A 156 -21.34 -18.71 14.24
C CYS A 156 -20.37 -18.76 15.44
N MET A 157 -19.07 -18.75 15.21
CA MET A 157 -18.07 -18.70 16.28
C MET A 157 -18.18 -17.42 17.11
N ILE A 158 -18.43 -16.27 16.48
CA ILE A 158 -18.65 -15.00 17.21
C ILE A 158 -19.92 -15.05 18.05
N VAL A 159 -21.01 -15.57 17.47
CA VAL A 159 -22.29 -15.72 18.16
C VAL A 159 -22.17 -16.72 19.32
N CYS A 160 -21.56 -17.89 19.09
CA CYS A 160 -21.28 -18.87 20.15
C CYS A 160 -20.42 -18.28 21.26
N TRP A 161 -19.37 -17.51 20.92
CA TRP A 161 -18.58 -16.80 21.90
C TRP A 161 -19.44 -15.88 22.76
N PHE A 162 -20.33 -15.10 22.14
CA PHE A 162 -21.23 -14.18 22.83
C PHE A 162 -22.17 -14.90 23.82
N PHE A 163 -22.75 -16.03 23.43
CA PHE A 163 -23.63 -16.82 24.31
C PHE A 163 -22.90 -17.55 25.43
N ILE A 164 -21.72 -18.12 25.16
CA ILE A 164 -20.90 -18.81 26.17
C ILE A 164 -20.39 -17.81 27.20
N ASP A 165 -20.04 -16.59 26.76
CA ASP A 165 -19.54 -15.53 27.58
C ASP A 165 -20.57 -15.00 28.60
N ARG A 166 -21.82 -14.91 28.16
CA ARG A 166 -22.93 -14.46 29.01
C ARG A 166 -23.28 -15.46 30.13
N ARG A 167 -23.04 -16.77 29.91
CA ARG A 167 -23.38 -17.84 30.85
C ARG A 167 -22.31 -18.12 31.91
N LYS A 168 -21.03 -17.82 31.66
CA LYS A 168 -19.91 -18.20 32.55
C LYS A 168 -19.07 -17.00 32.95
N LYS A 169 -19.25 -16.48 34.18
CA LYS A 169 -18.39 -15.44 34.78
C LYS A 169 -16.90 -15.82 34.92
N LYS A 170 -16.52 -17.06 34.65
CA LYS A 170 -15.13 -17.60 34.73
C LYS A 170 -14.75 -18.32 33.40
N THR A 171 -14.97 -17.73 32.29
CA THR A 171 -14.61 -18.36 31.01
C THR A 171 -13.13 -18.22 30.70
N GLY A 172 -12.57 -19.33 30.24
CA GLY A 172 -11.22 -19.41 29.70
C GLY A 172 -11.10 -18.67 28.35
N SER A 173 -9.94 -18.75 27.73
CA SER A 173 -9.58 -18.10 26.48
C SER A 173 -10.30 -18.63 25.23
N LEU A 174 -11.00 -19.75 25.34
CA LEU A 174 -11.63 -20.36 24.17
C LEU A 174 -12.50 -19.36 23.39
N PRO A 175 -13.38 -18.56 24.05
CA PRO A 175 -14.17 -17.54 23.36
C PRO A 175 -13.35 -16.45 22.67
N LEU A 176 -12.26 -16.02 23.27
CA LEU A 176 -11.39 -15.01 22.70
C LEU A 176 -10.57 -15.55 21.52
N LEU A 177 -10.17 -16.81 21.58
CA LEU A 177 -9.51 -17.52 20.48
C LEU A 177 -10.46 -17.71 19.29
N CYS A 178 -11.70 -18.10 19.55
CA CYS A 178 -12.74 -18.19 18.52
C CYS A 178 -12.97 -16.83 17.86
N LEU A 179 -13.00 -15.74 18.62
CA LEU A 179 -13.14 -14.39 18.09
C LEU A 179 -11.95 -14.00 17.20
N THR A 180 -10.73 -14.30 17.62
CA THR A 180 -9.54 -14.01 16.84
C THR A 180 -9.52 -14.74 15.51
N ILE A 181 -9.80 -16.04 15.53
CA ILE A 181 -9.88 -16.89 14.32
C ILE A 181 -10.99 -16.39 13.40
N SER A 182 -12.18 -16.11 13.94
CA SER A 182 -13.30 -15.61 13.17
C SER A 182 -12.99 -14.26 12.49
N CYS A 183 -12.38 -13.31 13.21
CA CYS A 183 -11.99 -12.03 12.63
C CYS A 183 -10.96 -12.21 11.52
N MET A 184 -9.96 -13.08 11.69
CA MET A 184 -8.99 -13.39 10.65
C MET A 184 -9.66 -13.99 9.41
N LEU A 185 -10.50 -14.98 9.59
CA LEU A 185 -11.21 -15.65 8.47
C LEU A 185 -12.10 -14.67 7.70
N ASN A 186 -12.87 -13.83 8.40
CA ASN A 186 -13.71 -12.82 7.76
C ASN A 186 -12.87 -11.79 6.99
N GLY A 187 -11.76 -11.31 7.58
CA GLY A 187 -10.86 -10.35 6.91
C GLY A 187 -10.24 -10.94 5.65
N ILE A 188 -9.67 -12.13 5.72
CA ILE A 188 -9.07 -12.83 4.57
C ILE A 188 -10.12 -13.08 3.48
N PHE A 189 -11.31 -13.54 3.86
CA PHE A 189 -12.38 -13.81 2.91
C PHE A 189 -12.83 -12.57 2.15
N LEU A 190 -12.97 -11.42 2.83
CA LEU A 190 -13.32 -10.15 2.18
C LEU A 190 -12.24 -9.69 1.20
N LEU A 191 -10.96 -9.87 1.54
CA LEU A 191 -9.86 -9.56 0.64
C LEU A 191 -9.87 -10.45 -0.61
N LEU A 192 -10.14 -11.76 -0.45
CA LEU A 192 -10.24 -12.69 -1.58
C LEU A 192 -11.45 -12.38 -2.49
N LEU A 193 -12.54 -11.86 -1.93
CA LEU A 193 -13.71 -11.44 -2.71
C LEU A 193 -13.49 -10.16 -3.49
N ASN A 194 -12.48 -9.35 -3.15
CA ASN A 194 -12.29 -8.05 -3.80
C ASN A 194 -12.09 -8.18 -5.31
N SER A 195 -11.26 -9.11 -5.77
CA SER A 195 -11.03 -9.38 -7.19
C SER A 195 -12.30 -9.80 -7.93
N PHE A 196 -13.22 -10.44 -7.22
CA PHE A 196 -14.52 -10.79 -7.75
C PHE A 196 -15.44 -9.56 -7.90
N PHE A 197 -15.46 -8.67 -6.92
CA PHE A 197 -16.21 -7.42 -7.01
C PHE A 197 -15.69 -6.52 -8.13
N GLU A 198 -14.37 -6.46 -8.34
CA GLU A 198 -13.77 -5.74 -9.47
C GLU A 198 -14.30 -6.26 -10.82
N THR A 199 -14.40 -7.57 -11.02
CA THR A 199 -14.95 -8.15 -12.25
C THR A 199 -16.43 -7.82 -12.44
N LEU A 200 -17.21 -7.70 -11.36
CA LEU A 200 -18.63 -7.32 -11.42
C LEU A 200 -18.81 -5.84 -11.80
N VAL A 201 -17.97 -4.97 -11.28
CA VAL A 201 -17.99 -3.54 -11.62
C VAL A 201 -17.58 -3.34 -13.08
N GLN A 202 -16.54 -4.04 -13.54
CA GLN A 202 -16.11 -3.98 -14.95
C GLN A 202 -17.20 -4.43 -15.93
N LYS A 203 -18.06 -5.36 -15.51
CA LYS A 203 -19.22 -5.82 -16.29
C LYS A 203 -20.46 -4.92 -16.13
N GLY A 204 -20.36 -3.81 -15.40
CA GLY A 204 -21.49 -2.90 -15.16
C GLY A 204 -22.60 -3.48 -14.27
N ILE A 205 -22.36 -4.59 -13.56
CA ILE A 205 -23.37 -5.27 -12.75
C ILE A 205 -23.42 -4.73 -11.31
N ALA A 206 -22.30 -4.16 -10.82
CA ALA A 206 -22.19 -3.66 -9.46
C ALA A 206 -21.68 -2.20 -9.41
N LEU A 207 -22.07 -1.49 -8.35
CA LEU A 207 -21.60 -0.12 -8.09
C LEU A 207 -20.14 -0.12 -7.63
N GLN A 208 -19.39 0.95 -7.95
CA GLN A 208 -17.99 1.13 -7.52
C GLN A 208 -17.79 0.98 -6.01
N ALA A 209 -18.79 1.29 -5.20
CA ALA A 209 -18.76 1.11 -3.75
C ALA A 209 -18.52 -0.34 -3.31
N TYR A 210 -18.94 -1.33 -4.12
CA TYR A 210 -18.69 -2.75 -3.82
C TYR A 210 -17.21 -3.16 -3.96
N VAL A 211 -16.38 -2.36 -4.64
CA VAL A 211 -14.93 -2.58 -4.73
C VAL A 211 -14.20 -1.91 -3.59
N THR A 212 -14.64 -0.72 -3.16
CA THR A 212 -13.91 0.08 -2.16
C THR A 212 -14.21 -0.33 -0.72
N MET A 213 -15.45 -0.74 -0.41
CA MET A 213 -15.87 -1.05 0.96
C MET A 213 -15.29 -2.36 1.53
N PRO A 214 -15.26 -3.50 0.80
CA PRO A 214 -14.76 -4.75 1.35
C PRO A 214 -13.32 -4.70 1.89
N PRO A 215 -12.34 -4.09 1.22
CA PRO A 215 -10.99 -3.96 1.76
C PRO A 215 -10.91 -3.15 3.05
N LEU A 216 -11.71 -2.08 3.19
CA LEU A 216 -11.76 -1.27 4.42
C LEU A 216 -12.33 -2.07 5.59
N ILE A 217 -13.40 -2.83 5.34
CA ILE A 217 -14.01 -3.70 6.34
C ILE A 217 -13.06 -4.86 6.70
N ALA A 218 -12.38 -5.44 5.72
CA ALA A 218 -11.38 -6.48 5.92
C ALA A 218 -10.22 -5.98 6.81
N LEU A 219 -9.74 -4.76 6.54
CA LEU A 219 -8.72 -4.13 7.36
C LEU A 219 -9.15 -4.03 8.82
N PHE A 220 -10.39 -3.57 9.08
CA PHE A 220 -10.93 -3.49 10.45
C PHE A 220 -10.91 -4.86 11.16
N PHE A 221 -11.32 -5.94 10.48
CA PHE A 221 -11.28 -7.28 11.05
C PHE A 221 -9.88 -7.76 11.36
N ILE A 222 -8.94 -7.53 10.46
CA ILE A 222 -7.53 -7.91 10.65
C ILE A 222 -6.92 -7.14 11.82
N LEU A 223 -7.17 -5.83 11.93
CA LEU A 223 -6.69 -5.02 13.04
C LEU A 223 -7.24 -5.52 14.38
N PHE A 224 -8.53 -5.83 14.43
CA PHE A 224 -9.15 -6.38 15.63
C PHE A 224 -8.60 -7.77 15.98
N ALA A 225 -8.35 -8.61 14.99
CA ALA A 225 -7.74 -9.93 15.17
C ALA A 225 -6.33 -9.83 15.78
N VAL A 226 -5.50 -8.90 15.32
CA VAL A 226 -4.16 -8.66 15.88
C VAL A 226 -4.25 -8.23 17.35
N ILE A 227 -5.15 -7.31 17.69
CA ILE A 227 -5.34 -6.87 19.09
C ILE A 227 -5.82 -8.03 19.98
N SER A 228 -6.79 -8.82 19.52
CA SER A 228 -7.31 -9.96 20.26
C SER A 228 -6.30 -11.12 20.38
N PHE A 229 -5.37 -11.24 19.43
CA PHE A 229 -4.27 -12.19 19.49
C PHE A 229 -3.40 -11.99 20.73
N PHE A 230 -3.05 -10.74 21.09
CA PHE A 230 -2.29 -10.46 22.30
C PHE A 230 -3.05 -10.81 23.57
N GLY A 231 -4.38 -10.65 23.57
CA GLY A 231 -5.23 -11.12 24.66
C GLY A 231 -5.16 -12.63 24.85
N ASN A 232 -5.22 -13.40 23.74
CA ASN A 232 -5.09 -14.87 23.77
C ASN A 232 -3.71 -15.31 24.22
N LEU A 233 -2.67 -14.68 23.69
CA LEU A 233 -1.28 -14.97 24.05
C LEU A 233 -1.05 -14.82 25.55
N THR A 234 -1.59 -13.74 26.13
CA THR A 234 -1.57 -13.51 27.60
C THR A 234 -2.13 -14.71 28.35
N TRP A 235 -3.28 -15.19 27.93
CA TRP A 235 -3.92 -16.30 28.60
C TRP A 235 -3.15 -17.64 28.43
N ILE A 236 -2.65 -17.92 27.23
CA ILE A 236 -1.86 -19.12 26.95
C ILE A 236 -0.63 -19.16 27.86
N ILE A 237 0.06 -18.03 27.99
CA ILE A 237 1.25 -17.91 28.85
C ILE A 237 0.86 -18.14 30.32
N ILE A 238 -0.23 -17.53 30.80
CA ILE A 238 -0.69 -17.73 32.18
C ILE A 238 -1.00 -19.20 32.44
N LYS A 239 -1.73 -19.86 31.54
CA LYS A 239 -2.11 -21.26 31.69
C LYS A 239 -0.92 -22.24 31.57
N ALA A 240 0.00 -21.96 30.64
CA ALA A 240 1.22 -22.74 30.50
C ALA A 240 2.09 -22.69 31.76
N THR A 241 2.18 -21.51 32.40
CA THR A 241 2.92 -21.32 33.65
C THR A 241 2.24 -21.98 34.84
N GLU A 242 0.91 -22.10 34.84
CA GLU A 242 0.17 -22.80 35.88
C GLU A 242 0.29 -24.33 35.79
N LYS A 243 0.37 -24.86 34.57
CA LYS A 243 0.48 -26.30 34.30
C LYS A 243 1.89 -26.86 34.54
N ASN A 244 2.92 -26.08 34.25
CA ASN A 244 4.32 -26.47 34.43
C ASN A 244 4.79 -26.13 35.84
N ARG A 245 4.55 -27.02 36.81
CA ARG A 245 5.06 -26.92 38.18
C ARG A 245 6.60 -27.00 38.28
N CYS A 246 7.27 -27.38 37.20
CA CYS A 246 8.74 -27.50 37.08
C CYS A 246 9.37 -26.28 36.39
N ILE A 247 8.88 -25.07 36.65
CA ILE A 247 9.62 -23.88 36.20
C ILE A 247 10.87 -23.77 37.08
N HIS A 248 12.05 -23.91 36.44
CA HIS A 248 13.33 -23.74 37.12
C HIS A 248 13.32 -22.46 37.98
N TYR A 249 13.79 -22.53 39.23
CA TYR A 249 13.87 -21.41 40.15
C TYR A 249 14.42 -20.13 39.53
N ASN A 250 15.33 -20.25 38.57
CA ASN A 250 15.93 -19.13 37.85
C ASN A 250 14.96 -18.30 37.00
N ASN A 251 13.80 -18.83 36.60
CA ASN A 251 12.84 -18.13 35.73
C ASN A 251 11.56 -17.70 36.49
N LEU A 252 11.43 -18.05 37.76
CA LEU A 252 10.21 -17.81 38.54
C LEU A 252 9.88 -16.32 38.65
N PHE A 253 10.89 -15.48 38.81
CA PHE A 253 10.75 -14.03 38.87
C PHE A 253 10.29 -13.45 37.54
N PHE A 254 10.91 -13.86 36.42
CA PHE A 254 10.53 -13.40 35.10
C PHE A 254 9.09 -13.79 34.75
N VAL A 255 8.71 -15.03 35.00
CA VAL A 255 7.34 -15.54 34.76
C VAL A 255 6.31 -14.83 35.65
N GLY A 256 6.63 -14.58 36.92
CA GLY A 256 5.76 -13.84 37.82
C GLY A 256 5.51 -12.40 37.34
N GLN A 257 6.54 -11.73 36.88
CA GLN A 257 6.42 -10.40 36.26
C GLN A 257 5.62 -10.42 34.97
N LEU A 258 5.87 -11.41 34.11
CA LEU A 258 5.14 -11.60 32.88
C LEU A 258 3.63 -11.76 33.16
N LYS A 259 3.27 -12.65 34.08
CA LYS A 259 1.87 -12.90 34.50
C LYS A 259 1.17 -11.65 35.00
N SER A 260 1.84 -10.84 35.81
CA SER A 260 1.24 -9.63 36.44
C SER A 260 0.96 -8.51 35.43
N ARG A 261 1.65 -8.47 34.29
CA ARG A 261 1.61 -7.34 33.33
C ARG A 261 0.88 -7.62 32.04
N LEU A 262 0.96 -8.86 31.54
CA LEU A 262 0.36 -9.24 30.28
C LEU A 262 -1.11 -8.80 30.18
N GLY A 263 -1.89 -8.92 31.24
CA GLY A 263 -3.30 -8.54 31.27
C GLY A 263 -3.56 -7.06 30.96
N ASN A 264 -2.69 -6.18 31.47
CA ASN A 264 -2.87 -4.73 31.31
C ASN A 264 -2.27 -4.20 30.00
N CYS A 265 -1.21 -4.85 29.50
CA CYS A 265 -0.47 -4.38 28.33
C CYS A 265 -0.95 -4.96 27.00
N ALA A 266 -1.80 -6.00 27.01
CA ALA A 266 -2.22 -6.70 25.79
C ALA A 266 -2.80 -5.79 24.69
N LYS A 267 -3.65 -4.82 25.06
CA LYS A 267 -4.22 -3.87 24.11
C LYS A 267 -3.18 -2.93 23.52
N THR A 268 -2.33 -2.39 24.36
CA THR A 268 -1.26 -1.47 23.94
C THR A 268 -0.29 -2.16 23.00
N MET A 269 0.10 -3.40 23.32
CA MET A 269 0.93 -4.23 22.43
C MET A 269 0.26 -4.47 21.08
N GLY A 270 -1.04 -4.78 21.07
CA GLY A 270 -1.80 -4.96 19.85
C GLY A 270 -1.82 -3.70 18.98
N ILE A 271 -2.08 -2.53 19.57
CA ILE A 271 -2.09 -1.24 18.86
C ILE A 271 -0.70 -0.93 18.30
N ILE A 272 0.35 -1.10 19.09
CA ILE A 272 1.73 -0.88 18.66
C ILE A 272 2.09 -1.80 17.48
N THR A 273 1.71 -3.07 17.57
CA THR A 273 1.93 -4.05 16.49
C THR A 273 1.26 -3.62 15.19
N VAL A 274 0.01 -3.14 15.27
CA VAL A 274 -0.73 -2.64 14.10
C VAL A 274 -0.04 -1.42 13.49
N ILE A 275 0.38 -0.46 14.32
CA ILE A 275 1.10 0.74 13.87
C ILE A 275 2.40 0.35 13.16
N MET A 276 3.18 -0.56 13.75
CA MET A 276 4.43 -1.04 13.18
C MET A 276 4.20 -1.82 11.87
N LEU A 277 3.19 -2.68 11.84
CA LEU A 277 2.82 -3.43 10.64
C LEU A 277 2.44 -2.47 9.50
N ALA A 278 1.56 -1.51 9.77
CA ALA A 278 1.16 -0.50 8.79
C ALA A 278 2.37 0.30 8.29
N ALA A 279 3.25 0.70 9.19
CA ALA A 279 4.47 1.43 8.86
C ALA A 279 5.38 0.65 7.89
N ILE A 280 5.65 -0.63 8.17
CA ILE A 280 6.50 -1.47 7.31
C ILE A 280 5.84 -1.68 5.95
N VAL A 281 4.54 -1.98 5.92
CA VAL A 281 3.80 -2.18 4.67
C VAL A 281 3.82 -0.93 3.80
N LEU A 282 3.55 0.26 4.37
CA LEU A 282 3.59 1.52 3.63
C LEU A 282 5.00 1.81 3.11
N PHE A 283 6.03 1.57 3.94
CA PHE A 283 7.43 1.86 3.59
C PHE A 283 7.97 0.96 2.46
N VAL A 284 7.38 -0.22 2.25
CA VAL A 284 7.71 -1.13 1.14
C VAL A 284 6.81 -0.89 -0.07
N TRP A 285 5.50 -0.80 0.15
CA TRP A 285 4.51 -0.79 -0.93
C TRP A 285 4.57 0.45 -1.81
N PHE A 286 4.69 1.64 -1.19
CA PHE A 286 4.71 2.88 -1.95
C PHE A 286 5.92 3.01 -2.89
N PRO A 287 7.17 2.70 -2.49
CA PRO A 287 8.30 2.67 -3.42
C PRO A 287 8.12 1.67 -4.56
N ILE A 288 7.58 0.47 -4.31
CA ILE A 288 7.30 -0.51 -5.38
C ILE A 288 6.32 0.10 -6.40
N MET A 289 5.23 0.71 -5.93
CA MET A 289 4.26 1.34 -6.82
C MET A 289 4.84 2.56 -7.55
N ALA A 290 5.68 3.33 -6.89
CA ALA A 290 6.35 4.47 -7.48
C ALA A 290 7.27 4.07 -8.65
N VAL A 291 8.11 3.06 -8.45
CA VAL A 291 8.98 2.53 -9.51
C VAL A 291 8.15 1.91 -10.64
N ARG A 292 7.07 1.19 -10.32
CA ARG A 292 6.15 0.64 -11.31
C ARG A 292 5.56 1.72 -12.23
N ILE A 293 5.06 2.82 -11.63
CA ILE A 293 4.45 3.92 -12.39
C ILE A 293 5.49 4.59 -13.30
N HIS A 294 6.69 4.82 -12.78
CA HIS A 294 7.77 5.40 -13.56
C HIS A 294 8.15 4.50 -14.75
N SER A 295 8.35 3.21 -14.53
CA SER A 295 8.67 2.24 -15.59
C SER A 295 7.54 2.12 -16.62
N TYR A 296 6.28 2.17 -16.18
CA TYR A 296 5.13 2.22 -17.07
C TYR A 296 5.17 3.43 -18.00
N GLN A 297 5.46 4.61 -17.47
CA GLN A 297 5.52 5.84 -18.27
C GLN A 297 6.68 5.82 -19.26
N GLN A 298 7.84 5.28 -18.87
CA GLN A 298 8.98 5.09 -19.79
C GLN A 298 8.64 4.16 -20.96
N VAL A 299 7.86 3.10 -20.72
CA VAL A 299 7.42 2.18 -21.79
C VAL A 299 6.40 2.85 -22.71
N MET A 300 5.52 3.70 -22.17
CA MET A 300 4.47 4.37 -22.93
C MET A 300 4.96 5.57 -23.75
N SER A 301 6.09 6.17 -23.37
CA SER A 301 6.71 7.32 -24.06
C SER A 301 8.00 6.88 -24.77
N ALA A 302 7.87 5.97 -25.74
CA ALA A 302 9.02 5.41 -26.44
C ALA A 302 9.69 6.39 -27.42
N PHE A 303 8.99 7.42 -27.87
CA PHE A 303 9.41 8.37 -28.92
C PHE A 303 9.26 9.80 -28.42
N ASP A 304 10.09 10.72 -28.95
CA ASP A 304 10.07 12.13 -28.54
C ASP A 304 8.69 12.77 -28.75
N VAL A 305 8.02 12.47 -29.87
CA VAL A 305 6.68 12.94 -30.21
C VAL A 305 5.81 11.77 -30.66
N GLN A 306 4.64 11.65 -30.09
CA GLN A 306 3.64 10.65 -30.47
C GLN A 306 2.26 11.31 -30.54
N LEU A 307 1.59 11.13 -31.65
CA LEU A 307 0.20 11.56 -31.83
C LEU A 307 -0.58 10.43 -32.48
N GLY A 308 -1.85 10.32 -32.12
CA GLY A 308 -2.69 9.30 -32.72
C GLY A 308 -4.14 9.45 -32.35
N THR A 309 -4.99 8.82 -33.14
CA THR A 309 -6.40 8.71 -32.82
C THR A 309 -6.62 7.61 -31.80
N MET A 310 -7.57 7.82 -30.86
CA MET A 310 -7.98 6.75 -29.94
C MET A 310 -9.12 5.94 -30.56
N TYR A 311 -9.18 4.65 -30.20
CA TYR A 311 -10.33 3.84 -30.57
C TYR A 311 -11.59 4.34 -29.89
N THR A 312 -12.65 4.50 -30.64
CA THR A 312 -13.99 4.58 -30.06
C THR A 312 -14.52 3.17 -29.79
N ALA A 313 -15.51 3.08 -28.91
CA ALA A 313 -16.20 1.81 -28.65
C ALA A 313 -16.91 1.24 -29.90
N ASP A 314 -17.13 2.06 -30.92
CA ASP A 314 -17.83 1.72 -32.17
C ASP A 314 -16.91 1.98 -33.37
N LEU A 315 -16.23 0.93 -33.85
CA LEU A 315 -15.31 1.00 -35.00
C LEU A 315 -16.01 1.38 -36.30
N LYS A 316 -17.35 1.23 -36.38
CA LYS A 316 -18.13 1.59 -37.61
C LYS A 316 -18.24 3.09 -37.84
N ASN A 317 -18.14 3.89 -36.78
CA ASN A 317 -18.27 5.36 -36.87
C ASN A 317 -16.93 6.08 -36.81
N PHE A 318 -15.85 5.41 -37.17
CA PHE A 318 -14.52 6.02 -37.18
C PHE A 318 -14.43 7.08 -38.28
N PRO A 319 -13.90 8.28 -38.00
CA PRO A 319 -13.72 9.28 -39.02
C PRO A 319 -12.72 8.76 -40.08
N THR A 320 -13.16 8.74 -41.34
CA THR A 320 -12.42 8.24 -42.50
C THR A 320 -11.33 9.20 -43.00
N GLY A 321 -10.84 10.11 -42.17
CA GLY A 321 -9.80 11.06 -42.56
C GLY A 321 -8.49 10.83 -41.81
N THR A 322 -7.38 10.75 -42.56
CA THR A 322 -6.03 10.82 -41.99
C THR A 322 -5.79 12.22 -41.41
N LEU A 323 -5.17 12.31 -40.26
CA LEU A 323 -4.64 13.57 -39.72
C LEU A 323 -3.51 14.06 -40.64
N ASP A 324 -3.46 15.38 -40.84
CA ASP A 324 -2.33 15.99 -41.57
C ASP A 324 -1.15 16.18 -40.62
N TYR A 325 -0.22 15.26 -40.65
CA TYR A 325 1.01 15.30 -39.83
C TYR A 325 2.09 16.25 -40.41
N GLU A 326 1.91 16.77 -41.63
CA GLU A 326 2.82 17.75 -42.23
C GLU A 326 2.84 19.07 -41.43
N TYR A 327 1.71 19.46 -40.86
CA TYR A 327 1.66 20.61 -39.96
C TYR A 327 2.59 20.45 -38.77
N ILE A 328 2.65 19.25 -38.18
CA ILE A 328 3.48 18.94 -37.02
C ILE A 328 4.97 19.04 -37.39
N LYS A 329 5.36 18.51 -38.53
CA LYS A 329 6.74 18.59 -39.02
C LYS A 329 7.19 20.04 -39.19
N LYS A 330 6.41 20.84 -39.89
CA LYS A 330 6.68 22.27 -40.11
C LYS A 330 6.73 23.05 -38.82
N TYR A 331 5.89 22.71 -37.84
CA TYR A 331 5.88 23.35 -36.53
C TYR A 331 7.18 23.06 -35.77
N LEU A 332 7.60 21.80 -35.70
CA LEU A 332 8.81 21.39 -34.99
C LEU A 332 10.08 21.98 -35.66
N GLU A 333 10.16 21.96 -36.98
CA GLU A 333 11.26 22.57 -37.75
C GLU A 333 11.36 24.07 -37.48
N LYS A 334 10.21 24.79 -37.47
CA LYS A 334 10.16 26.24 -37.20
C LYS A 334 10.63 26.56 -35.77
N LYS A 335 10.43 25.65 -34.81
CA LYS A 335 10.89 25.80 -33.43
C LYS A 335 12.34 25.36 -33.22
N GLY A 336 13.04 24.87 -34.25
CA GLY A 336 14.43 24.42 -34.21
C GLY A 336 14.65 23.00 -33.71
N TYR A 337 13.61 22.16 -33.80
CA TYR A 337 13.66 20.73 -33.45
C TYR A 337 13.31 19.86 -34.66
N PRO A 338 14.21 19.76 -35.67
CA PRO A 338 13.94 18.98 -36.86
C PRO A 338 13.81 17.50 -36.53
N ILE A 339 12.91 16.83 -37.24
CA ILE A 339 12.67 15.40 -37.12
C ILE A 339 13.79 14.66 -37.83
N THR A 340 14.40 13.69 -37.13
CA THR A 340 15.45 12.82 -37.72
C THR A 340 14.87 11.53 -38.29
N LEU A 341 13.93 10.92 -37.59
CA LEU A 341 13.24 9.71 -37.99
C LEU A 341 11.77 9.83 -37.64
N GLU A 342 10.92 9.36 -38.53
CA GLU A 342 9.47 9.35 -38.33
C GLU A 342 8.84 8.05 -38.80
N ALA A 343 7.69 7.72 -38.26
CA ALA A 343 6.83 6.65 -38.72
C ALA A 343 5.38 7.09 -38.62
N GLN A 344 4.67 7.00 -39.73
CA GLN A 344 3.22 7.13 -39.75
C GLN A 344 2.66 5.73 -39.97
N VAL A 345 1.76 5.31 -39.12
CA VAL A 345 1.24 3.95 -39.07
C VAL A 345 -0.27 3.99 -39.04
N GLU A 346 -0.84 3.09 -39.83
CA GLU A 346 -2.28 2.89 -39.90
C GLU A 346 -2.63 1.51 -39.31
N LEU A 347 -3.58 1.50 -38.38
CA LEU A 347 -4.15 0.28 -37.84
C LEU A 347 -5.54 0.05 -38.42
N PHE A 348 -5.77 -1.17 -38.88
CA PHE A 348 -6.99 -1.59 -39.53
C PHE A 348 -7.78 -2.56 -38.66
N SER A 349 -9.12 -2.57 -38.80
CA SER A 349 -9.98 -3.48 -38.07
C SER A 349 -10.19 -4.78 -38.84
N LEU A 350 -10.01 -5.92 -38.17
CA LEU A 350 -10.27 -7.25 -38.71
C LEU A 350 -11.71 -7.72 -38.55
N GLY A 351 -12.54 -7.04 -37.76
CA GLY A 351 -13.91 -7.44 -37.49
C GLY A 351 -14.84 -6.29 -37.14
N GLU A 352 -16.14 -6.59 -37.11
CA GLU A 352 -17.19 -5.64 -36.73
C GLU A 352 -17.41 -5.51 -35.22
N GLU A 353 -16.60 -6.17 -34.39
CA GLU A 353 -16.81 -6.25 -32.96
C GLU A 353 -16.53 -4.92 -32.27
N LYS A 354 -17.43 -4.57 -31.35
CA LYS A 354 -17.25 -3.41 -30.48
C LYS A 354 -16.14 -3.65 -29.49
N LEU A 355 -15.18 -2.75 -29.40
CA LEU A 355 -14.16 -2.73 -28.35
C LEU A 355 -14.77 -2.29 -26.99
N GLN A 356 -15.70 -3.07 -26.46
CA GLN A 356 -16.39 -2.72 -25.20
C GLN A 356 -15.57 -3.04 -23.96
N SER A 357 -14.67 -4.03 -24.04
CA SER A 357 -13.79 -4.45 -22.94
C SER A 357 -12.40 -4.69 -23.48
N LYS A 358 -11.43 -4.84 -22.56
CA LYS A 358 -10.07 -5.21 -22.93
C LYS A 358 -10.07 -6.61 -23.55
N ASN A 359 -9.68 -6.70 -24.83
CA ASN A 359 -9.58 -7.95 -25.56
C ASN A 359 -8.22 -8.60 -25.30
N GLU A 360 -8.24 -9.87 -24.85
CA GLU A 360 -7.01 -10.67 -24.70
C GLU A 360 -6.37 -11.02 -26.04
N PHE A 361 -7.20 -11.21 -27.08
CA PHE A 361 -6.75 -11.52 -28.43
C PHE A 361 -6.76 -10.28 -29.33
N PRO A 362 -5.85 -10.22 -30.32
CA PRO A 362 -5.81 -9.12 -31.27
C PRO A 362 -7.11 -9.00 -32.09
N VAL A 363 -7.53 -7.77 -32.34
CA VAL A 363 -8.67 -7.42 -33.21
C VAL A 363 -8.28 -6.39 -34.27
N LEU A 364 -7.10 -5.81 -34.17
CA LEU A 364 -6.56 -4.83 -35.07
C LEU A 364 -5.34 -5.42 -35.80
N ALA A 365 -5.09 -4.93 -37.01
CA ALA A 365 -3.98 -5.30 -37.83
C ALA A 365 -3.14 -4.09 -38.23
N VAL A 366 -1.85 -4.29 -38.41
CA VAL A 366 -0.89 -3.34 -38.93
C VAL A 366 -0.18 -3.96 -40.15
N SER A 367 0.17 -3.16 -41.13
CA SER A 367 0.96 -3.63 -42.29
C SER A 367 2.40 -3.95 -41.86
N VAL A 368 3.05 -4.88 -42.55
CA VAL A 368 4.47 -5.20 -42.30
C VAL A 368 5.35 -3.98 -42.53
N SER A 369 5.06 -3.17 -43.55
CA SER A 369 5.82 -1.95 -43.83
C SER A 369 5.71 -0.92 -42.71
N ASP A 370 4.50 -0.67 -42.22
CA ASP A 370 4.27 0.29 -41.11
C ASP A 370 4.86 -0.21 -39.78
N TYR A 371 4.77 -1.51 -39.52
CA TYR A 371 5.40 -2.11 -38.34
C TYR A 371 6.93 -2.00 -38.41
N ASN A 372 7.54 -2.23 -39.57
CA ASN A 372 8.98 -2.06 -39.79
C ASN A 372 9.42 -0.60 -39.66
N ALA A 373 8.59 0.36 -40.07
CA ALA A 373 8.86 1.78 -39.87
C ALA A 373 8.99 2.13 -38.36
N ILE A 374 8.09 1.60 -37.51
CA ILE A 374 8.20 1.77 -36.05
C ILE A 374 9.43 1.05 -35.49
N ARG A 375 9.73 -0.16 -35.95
CA ARG A 375 10.91 -0.91 -35.53
C ARG A 375 12.20 -0.14 -35.84
N LYS A 376 12.29 0.45 -37.00
CA LYS A 376 13.41 1.31 -37.40
C LYS A 376 13.54 2.53 -36.51
N LEU A 377 12.41 3.17 -36.15
CA LEU A 377 12.37 4.28 -35.22
C LEU A 377 12.87 3.88 -33.82
N SER A 378 12.64 2.63 -33.43
CA SER A 378 13.08 2.03 -32.15
C SER A 378 14.47 1.40 -32.22
N ASN A 379 15.21 1.53 -33.32
CA ASN A 379 16.49 0.85 -33.57
C ASN A 379 16.41 -0.69 -33.48
N LEU A 380 15.29 -1.27 -33.89
CA LEU A 380 15.08 -2.72 -33.91
C LEU A 380 15.23 -3.25 -35.34
N PRO A 381 15.69 -4.51 -35.55
CA PRO A 381 15.81 -5.10 -36.88
C PRO A 381 14.45 -5.26 -37.54
N GLU A 382 14.41 -5.09 -38.85
CA GLU A 382 13.21 -5.29 -39.65
C GLU A 382 12.78 -6.76 -39.65
N ILE A 383 11.48 -6.99 -39.72
CA ILE A 383 10.89 -8.31 -39.85
C ILE A 383 10.48 -8.61 -41.28
N GLN A 384 10.51 -9.87 -41.64
CA GLN A 384 10.06 -10.36 -42.94
C GLN A 384 8.99 -11.43 -42.71
N LEU A 385 7.86 -11.29 -43.39
CA LEU A 385 6.78 -12.28 -43.42
C LEU A 385 6.52 -12.67 -44.89
N LYS A 386 6.16 -13.93 -45.10
CA LYS A 386 5.72 -14.37 -46.41
C LYS A 386 4.30 -13.88 -46.68
N GLU A 387 3.87 -13.92 -47.94
CA GLU A 387 2.54 -13.44 -48.36
C GLU A 387 1.37 -14.22 -47.69
N ASP A 388 1.60 -15.46 -47.29
CA ASP A 388 0.63 -16.36 -46.64
C ASP A 388 0.79 -16.44 -45.09
N GLU A 389 1.72 -15.67 -44.53
CA GLU A 389 2.02 -15.69 -43.10
C GLU A 389 1.56 -14.40 -42.39
N TYR A 390 1.25 -14.52 -41.10
CA TYR A 390 1.02 -13.38 -40.20
C TYR A 390 1.85 -13.48 -38.93
N GLY A 391 2.11 -12.34 -38.30
CA GLY A 391 2.72 -12.21 -36.99
C GLY A 391 1.79 -11.50 -36.00
N VAL A 392 2.20 -11.44 -34.75
CA VAL A 392 1.50 -10.69 -33.69
C VAL A 392 2.49 -9.86 -32.90
N ALA A 393 2.21 -8.57 -32.78
CA ALA A 393 2.89 -7.69 -31.82
C ALA A 393 2.11 -7.71 -30.51
N TRP A 394 2.79 -8.05 -29.43
CA TRP A 394 2.21 -8.12 -28.08
C TRP A 394 2.65 -6.94 -27.22
N GLU A 395 1.72 -6.43 -26.44
CA GLU A 395 2.04 -5.42 -25.44
C GLU A 395 3.03 -5.98 -24.40
N HIS A 396 3.94 -5.15 -23.92
CA HIS A 396 4.99 -5.58 -22.98
C HIS A 396 4.44 -6.30 -21.74
N LYS A 397 3.26 -5.91 -21.24
CA LYS A 397 2.61 -6.51 -20.08
C LYS A 397 1.85 -7.81 -20.35
N THR A 398 1.67 -8.21 -21.63
CA THR A 398 0.93 -9.43 -21.97
C THR A 398 1.61 -10.66 -21.39
N GLN A 399 0.85 -11.51 -20.74
CA GLN A 399 1.39 -12.73 -20.10
C GLN A 399 1.70 -13.80 -21.16
N GLU A 400 2.78 -14.54 -20.95
CA GLU A 400 3.12 -15.68 -21.81
C GLU A 400 1.99 -16.73 -21.88
N LYS A 401 1.17 -16.84 -20.81
CA LYS A 401 0.00 -17.73 -20.81
C LYS A 401 -1.04 -17.29 -21.85
N THR A 402 -1.28 -15.98 -21.99
CA THR A 402 -2.19 -15.42 -23.00
C THR A 402 -1.66 -15.71 -24.39
N ILE A 403 -0.36 -15.49 -24.64
CA ILE A 403 0.29 -15.78 -25.91
C ILE A 403 0.17 -17.28 -26.27
N ARG A 404 0.47 -18.17 -25.32
CA ARG A 404 0.32 -19.63 -25.51
C ARG A 404 -1.12 -20.06 -25.74
N ASN A 405 -2.10 -19.42 -25.11
CA ASN A 405 -3.51 -19.70 -25.34
C ASN A 405 -3.93 -19.25 -26.74
N PHE A 406 -3.47 -18.09 -27.15
CA PHE A 406 -3.66 -17.57 -28.51
C PHE A 406 -3.06 -18.52 -29.54
N ASP A 407 -1.83 -18.97 -29.35
CA ASP A 407 -1.14 -19.92 -30.25
C ASP A 407 -1.89 -21.25 -30.43
N LYS A 408 -2.59 -21.69 -29.39
CA LYS A 408 -3.42 -22.91 -29.48
C LYS A 408 -4.75 -22.68 -30.18
N ALA A 409 -5.33 -21.49 -30.03
CA ALA A 409 -6.66 -21.17 -30.55
C ALA A 409 -6.61 -20.68 -31.99
N GLU A 410 -5.59 -19.88 -32.35
CA GLU A 410 -5.56 -19.10 -33.60
C GLU A 410 -4.29 -19.39 -34.41
N GLN A 411 -4.20 -20.58 -35.00
CA GLN A 411 -3.12 -20.91 -35.94
C GLN A 411 -3.35 -20.35 -37.33
N LYS A 412 -4.58 -20.05 -37.70
CA LYS A 412 -4.98 -19.51 -38.98
C LYS A 412 -6.01 -18.42 -38.80
N ILE A 413 -5.81 -17.29 -39.45
CA ILE A 413 -6.77 -16.18 -39.47
C ILE A 413 -7.32 -16.01 -40.90
N LYS A 414 -8.59 -15.63 -40.98
CA LYS A 414 -9.24 -15.30 -42.24
C LYS A 414 -9.24 -13.77 -42.40
N VAL A 415 -8.57 -13.30 -43.44
CA VAL A 415 -8.57 -11.88 -43.82
C VAL A 415 -9.27 -11.80 -45.16
N GLU A 416 -10.47 -11.22 -45.22
CA GLU A 416 -11.35 -11.25 -46.39
C GLU A 416 -11.55 -12.69 -46.92
N ASN A 417 -10.98 -12.99 -48.12
CA ASN A 417 -11.07 -14.29 -48.77
C ASN A 417 -9.79 -15.13 -48.66
N GLN A 418 -8.78 -14.67 -47.94
CA GLN A 418 -7.50 -15.36 -47.77
C GLN A 418 -7.35 -15.92 -46.35
N ILE A 419 -6.71 -17.08 -46.24
CA ILE A 419 -6.36 -17.71 -44.98
C ILE A 419 -4.85 -17.54 -44.80
N LEU A 420 -4.48 -16.80 -43.75
CA LEU A 420 -3.09 -16.62 -43.37
C LEU A 420 -2.74 -17.57 -42.24
N SER A 421 -1.54 -18.16 -42.28
CA SER A 421 -1.01 -19.02 -41.22
C SER A 421 -0.01 -18.30 -40.33
N LYS A 422 0.06 -18.67 -39.06
CA LYS A 422 1.02 -18.05 -38.14
C LYS A 422 2.45 -18.43 -38.48
N ALA A 423 3.35 -17.46 -38.63
CA ALA A 423 4.76 -17.70 -38.89
C ALA A 423 5.46 -18.32 -37.67
N LYS A 424 6.53 -19.10 -37.83
CA LYS A 424 7.20 -19.87 -36.78
C LYS A 424 7.83 -19.02 -35.67
N LYS A 425 8.25 -17.79 -35.93
CA LYS A 425 8.81 -16.83 -34.97
C LYS A 425 8.15 -15.48 -35.19
N SER A 426 6.91 -15.38 -34.81
CA SER A 426 6.05 -14.25 -35.16
C SER A 426 5.42 -13.55 -33.97
N ASP A 427 5.83 -13.88 -32.76
CA ASP A 427 5.41 -13.17 -31.56
C ASP A 427 6.48 -12.14 -31.19
N TYR A 428 6.12 -10.88 -31.32
CA TYR A 428 7.00 -9.75 -31.05
C TYR A 428 6.55 -9.06 -29.78
N LYS A 429 7.40 -9.09 -28.75
CA LYS A 429 7.15 -8.47 -27.45
C LYS A 429 8.35 -7.60 -27.07
N GLU A 430 8.28 -6.34 -27.42
CA GLU A 430 9.38 -5.42 -27.21
C GLU A 430 9.35 -4.83 -25.80
N LYS A 431 10.53 -4.72 -25.14
CA LYS A 431 10.67 -4.14 -23.80
C LYS A 431 10.36 -2.65 -23.79
N LYS A 432 10.76 -1.92 -24.83
CA LYS A 432 10.36 -0.52 -25.03
C LYS A 432 9.03 -0.55 -25.78
N GLY A 433 8.05 0.20 -25.31
CA GLY A 433 6.77 0.29 -26.00
C GLY A 433 6.95 0.78 -27.42
N ILE A 434 6.18 0.24 -28.36
CA ILE A 434 6.14 0.69 -29.75
C ILE A 434 4.94 1.60 -30.04
N GLY A 435 4.26 2.08 -29.00
CA GLY A 435 3.17 3.05 -29.11
C GLY A 435 1.88 2.54 -29.74
N LEU A 436 1.86 1.32 -30.28
CA LEU A 436 0.70 0.75 -31.00
C LEU A 436 -0.45 0.30 -30.10
N PHE A 437 -0.22 0.17 -28.79
CA PHE A 437 -1.19 -0.41 -27.89
C PHE A 437 -1.94 0.66 -27.10
N THR A 438 -3.23 0.38 -26.89
CA THR A 438 -4.08 1.17 -26.01
C THR A 438 -4.51 0.34 -24.80
N SER A 439 -5.22 0.95 -23.87
CA SER A 439 -5.76 0.23 -22.71
C SER A 439 -6.72 -0.92 -23.06
N LYS A 440 -7.19 -1.00 -24.31
CA LYS A 440 -8.19 -1.98 -24.77
C LYS A 440 -7.62 -3.15 -25.59
N THR A 441 -6.35 -3.10 -25.99
CA THR A 441 -5.73 -4.17 -26.81
C THR A 441 -4.44 -4.66 -26.19
N GLU A 442 -4.26 -5.99 -26.11
CA GLU A 442 -3.01 -6.61 -25.66
C GLU A 442 -2.14 -7.07 -26.84
N GLY A 443 -2.68 -7.14 -28.05
CA GLY A 443 -1.96 -7.55 -29.25
C GLY A 443 -2.51 -6.88 -30.51
N VAL A 444 -1.66 -6.83 -31.55
CA VAL A 444 -2.00 -6.35 -32.89
C VAL A 444 -1.46 -7.34 -33.90
N TYR A 445 -2.28 -7.76 -34.89
CA TYR A 445 -1.83 -8.61 -35.99
C TYR A 445 -0.87 -7.85 -36.91
N ILE A 446 0.17 -8.49 -37.36
CA ILE A 446 1.08 -8.00 -38.40
C ILE A 446 0.78 -8.79 -39.65
N ILE A 447 0.30 -8.11 -40.69
CA ILE A 447 -0.23 -8.74 -41.89
C ILE A 447 0.47 -8.13 -43.13
N PRO A 448 0.70 -8.91 -44.21
CA PRO A 448 1.25 -8.36 -45.44
C PRO A 448 0.43 -7.19 -45.98
N ASP A 449 1.10 -6.16 -46.49
CA ASP A 449 0.53 -4.87 -46.94
C ASP A 449 -0.63 -5.04 -47.92
N LYS A 450 -0.51 -5.99 -48.82
CA LYS A 450 -1.50 -6.32 -49.87
C LYS A 450 -2.90 -6.59 -49.30
N TYR A 451 -2.98 -7.21 -48.09
CA TYR A 451 -4.24 -7.56 -47.46
C TYR A 451 -4.63 -6.54 -46.42
N CYS A 452 -3.65 -5.98 -45.71
CA CYS A 452 -3.90 -5.06 -44.60
C CYS A 452 -4.60 -3.78 -45.08
N ARG A 453 -4.13 -3.17 -46.19
CA ARG A 453 -4.68 -1.90 -46.70
C ARG A 453 -6.09 -2.00 -47.31
N LYS A 454 -6.64 -3.19 -47.45
CA LYS A 454 -8.04 -3.40 -47.88
C LYS A 454 -9.03 -3.38 -46.73
N LEU A 455 -8.54 -3.50 -45.52
CA LEU A 455 -9.36 -3.49 -44.31
C LEU A 455 -9.80 -2.06 -43.93
N PRO A 456 -10.91 -1.91 -43.21
CA PRO A 456 -11.35 -0.59 -42.74
C PRO A 456 -10.33 0.02 -41.77
N LEU A 457 -9.97 1.29 -42.02
CA LEU A 457 -9.07 2.05 -41.15
C LEU A 457 -9.70 2.26 -39.77
N ALA A 458 -8.96 1.92 -38.72
CA ALA A 458 -9.40 2.06 -37.34
C ALA A 458 -8.64 3.14 -36.58
N VAL A 459 -7.33 3.29 -36.77
CA VAL A 459 -6.47 4.22 -36.01
C VAL A 459 -5.36 4.73 -36.93
N THR A 460 -5.03 6.00 -36.81
CA THR A 460 -3.78 6.55 -37.36
C THR A 460 -2.85 6.92 -36.20
N PHE A 461 -1.58 6.66 -36.38
CA PHE A 461 -0.54 6.88 -35.39
C PHE A 461 0.70 7.50 -36.07
N PHE A 462 1.18 8.58 -35.50
CA PHE A 462 2.41 9.24 -35.90
C PHE A 462 3.40 9.21 -34.74
N ALA A 463 4.62 8.78 -35.01
CA ALA A 463 5.74 8.81 -34.06
C ALA A 463 6.96 9.42 -34.71
N ALA A 464 7.69 10.23 -33.96
CA ALA A 464 8.89 10.88 -34.47
C ALA A 464 9.94 11.02 -33.37
N ASN A 465 11.21 10.91 -33.77
CA ASN A 465 12.35 11.29 -32.93
C ASN A 465 12.97 12.57 -33.54
N THR A 466 13.29 13.50 -32.66
CA THR A 466 13.90 14.78 -33.01
C THR A 466 15.43 14.72 -32.87
N GLU A 467 16.15 15.63 -33.50
CA GLU A 467 17.62 15.70 -33.38
C GLU A 467 18.06 15.97 -31.95
N LYS A 468 17.29 16.79 -31.22
CA LYS A 468 17.48 17.10 -29.81
C LYS A 468 16.17 16.90 -29.06
N THR A 469 16.21 16.32 -27.86
CA THR A 469 15.03 16.17 -27.01
C THR A 469 14.38 17.52 -26.74
N LEU A 470 13.06 17.61 -26.85
CA LEU A 470 12.32 18.85 -26.58
C LEU A 470 12.45 19.23 -25.09
N PRO A 471 12.87 20.46 -24.77
CA PRO A 471 12.77 20.95 -23.39
C PRO A 471 11.33 20.97 -22.91
N TYR A 472 11.12 20.82 -21.60
CA TYR A 472 9.79 20.75 -21.00
C TYR A 472 8.86 21.91 -21.38
N GLU A 473 9.37 23.16 -21.35
CA GLU A 473 8.59 24.35 -21.72
C GLU A 473 8.16 24.33 -23.19
N THR A 474 9.07 23.92 -24.07
CA THR A 474 8.76 23.81 -25.51
C THR A 474 7.77 22.68 -25.78
N ALA A 475 7.92 21.54 -25.09
CA ALA A 475 7.00 20.43 -25.18
C ALA A 475 5.58 20.81 -24.69
N LYS A 476 5.50 21.58 -23.61
CA LYS A 476 4.23 22.06 -23.05
C LYS A 476 3.51 23.04 -23.98
N LEU A 477 4.25 23.97 -24.58
CA LEU A 477 3.70 24.86 -25.62
C LEU A 477 3.24 24.07 -26.85
N PHE A 478 4.00 23.09 -27.29
CA PHE A 478 3.61 22.23 -28.40
C PHE A 478 2.31 21.46 -28.09
N GLU A 479 2.17 20.90 -26.90
CA GLU A 479 0.95 20.21 -26.48
C GLU A 479 -0.27 21.13 -26.56
N GLN A 480 -0.17 22.36 -26.03
CA GLN A 480 -1.23 23.36 -26.06
C GLN A 480 -1.59 23.82 -27.48
N ASP A 481 -0.57 24.04 -28.33
CA ASP A 481 -0.79 24.43 -29.73
C ASP A 481 -1.45 23.31 -30.54
N MET A 482 -1.09 22.03 -30.26
CA MET A 482 -1.72 20.88 -30.89
C MET A 482 -3.17 20.65 -30.42
N GLU A 483 -3.47 20.89 -29.15
CA GLU A 483 -4.85 20.86 -28.65
C GLU A 483 -5.72 21.94 -29.33
N MET A 484 -5.19 23.14 -29.54
CA MET A 484 -5.89 24.21 -30.27
C MET A 484 -6.06 23.86 -31.76
N TYR A 485 -5.04 23.27 -32.37
CA TYR A 485 -5.11 22.80 -33.76
C TYR A 485 -6.19 21.73 -33.92
N GLN A 486 -6.27 20.79 -32.99
CA GLN A 486 -7.33 19.77 -32.94
C GLN A 486 -8.73 20.36 -32.86
N LYS A 487 -8.95 21.34 -31.98
CA LYS A 487 -10.24 22.03 -31.82
C LYS A 487 -10.68 22.74 -33.10
N ASN A 488 -9.72 23.29 -33.85
CA ASN A 488 -10.01 23.97 -35.11
C ASN A 488 -10.31 23.02 -36.27
N LEU A 489 -9.87 21.77 -36.20
CA LEU A 489 -10.13 20.79 -37.27
C LEU A 489 -11.60 20.31 -37.32
N ASN A 490 -12.42 20.56 -36.29
CA ASN A 490 -13.87 20.19 -36.20
C ASN A 490 -14.22 18.74 -36.59
N ARG A 491 -13.22 17.88 -36.83
CA ARG A 491 -13.36 16.50 -37.33
C ARG A 491 -13.34 15.45 -36.24
N PHE A 492 -12.77 15.78 -35.08
CA PHE A 492 -12.62 14.84 -33.98
C PHE A 492 -13.12 15.45 -32.68
N SER A 493 -13.87 14.70 -31.90
CA SER A 493 -14.17 15.09 -30.52
C SER A 493 -12.86 15.06 -29.69
N GLU A 494 -12.76 15.88 -28.66
CA GLU A 494 -11.58 15.99 -27.79
C GLU A 494 -11.10 14.62 -27.22
N GLU A 495 -11.99 13.64 -27.16
CA GLU A 495 -11.71 12.29 -26.64
C GLU A 495 -11.03 11.35 -27.66
N GLN A 496 -10.86 11.72 -28.92
CA GLN A 496 -10.39 10.82 -29.98
C GLN A 496 -8.93 10.98 -30.38
N LEU A 497 -8.30 12.08 -30.01
CA LEU A 497 -6.86 12.31 -30.26
C LEU A 497 -6.09 12.23 -28.96
N TYR A 498 -4.94 11.59 -28.98
CA TYR A 498 -3.98 11.67 -27.88
C TYR A 498 -2.64 12.23 -28.37
N ILE A 499 -2.02 13.02 -27.52
CA ILE A 499 -0.70 13.59 -27.70
C ILE A 499 0.17 13.08 -26.56
N ARG A 500 1.32 12.51 -26.88
CA ARG A 500 2.30 12.07 -25.90
C ARG A 500 3.67 12.59 -26.29
N LEU A 501 4.26 13.35 -25.41
CA LEU A 501 5.61 13.90 -25.57
C LEU A 501 6.51 13.26 -24.51
N GLN A 502 7.61 12.66 -24.93
CA GLN A 502 8.50 11.92 -24.03
C GLN A 502 8.90 12.77 -22.83
N THR A 503 9.32 14.00 -23.06
CA THR A 503 9.77 14.91 -21.98
C THR A 503 8.67 15.20 -20.95
N ILE A 504 7.42 15.38 -21.40
CA ILE A 504 6.29 15.61 -20.49
C ILE A 504 6.02 14.35 -19.68
N GLN A 505 5.93 13.20 -20.35
CA GLN A 505 5.64 11.91 -19.71
C GLN A 505 6.75 11.50 -18.72
N GLU A 506 8.02 11.72 -19.05
CA GLU A 506 9.14 11.47 -18.13
C GLU A 506 9.06 12.37 -16.91
N ASN A 507 8.81 13.67 -17.08
CA ASN A 507 8.68 14.61 -15.96
C ASN A 507 7.47 14.27 -15.07
N GLU A 508 6.32 13.96 -15.66
CA GLU A 508 5.15 13.49 -14.92
C GLU A 508 5.43 12.15 -14.21
N GLY A 509 6.15 11.24 -14.86
CA GLY A 509 6.59 9.98 -14.27
C GLY A 509 7.48 10.16 -13.06
N ILE A 510 8.48 11.00 -13.17
CA ILE A 510 9.39 11.35 -12.06
C ILE A 510 8.60 12.04 -10.96
N SER A 511 7.73 13.00 -11.31
CA SER A 511 6.90 13.74 -10.35
C SER A 511 5.97 12.79 -9.58
N ASN A 512 5.24 11.93 -10.26
CA ASN A 512 4.34 10.95 -9.64
C ASN A 512 5.09 9.92 -8.80
N MET A 513 6.26 9.43 -9.28
CA MET A 513 7.12 8.54 -8.52
C MET A 513 7.61 9.18 -7.23
N LEU A 514 8.08 10.42 -7.29
CA LEU A 514 8.55 11.16 -6.12
C LEU A 514 7.42 11.42 -5.14
N LEU A 515 6.29 11.93 -5.62
CA LEU A 515 5.13 12.24 -4.78
C LEU A 515 4.66 10.99 -4.03
N LEU A 516 4.49 9.87 -4.73
CA LEU A 516 4.04 8.63 -4.13
C LEU A 516 5.05 8.08 -3.13
N SER A 517 6.33 8.06 -3.52
CA SER A 517 7.43 7.59 -2.66
C SER A 517 7.58 8.45 -1.40
N LEU A 518 7.47 9.78 -1.53
CA LEU A 518 7.56 10.72 -0.41
C LEU A 518 6.39 10.58 0.55
N ILE A 519 5.14 10.55 0.05
CA ILE A 519 3.96 10.38 0.89
C ILE A 519 4.05 9.06 1.66
N GLY A 520 4.39 7.97 0.98
CA GLY A 520 4.50 6.65 1.60
C GLY A 520 5.62 6.56 2.64
N SER A 521 6.82 6.99 2.27
CA SER A 521 8.00 6.94 3.16
C SER A 521 7.84 7.88 4.37
N TYR A 522 7.30 9.09 4.17
CA TYR A 522 7.06 10.03 5.26
C TYR A 522 5.99 9.50 6.24
N SER A 523 4.88 9.02 5.73
CA SER A 523 3.82 8.43 6.56
C SER A 523 4.34 7.21 7.34
N ALA A 524 5.12 6.35 6.70
CA ALA A 524 5.75 5.20 7.34
C ALA A 524 6.72 5.62 8.45
N MET A 525 7.56 6.62 8.19
CA MET A 525 8.52 7.14 9.18
C MET A 525 7.81 7.70 10.42
N VAL A 526 6.74 8.47 10.23
CA VAL A 526 5.91 8.99 11.34
C VAL A 526 5.32 7.84 12.17
N LEU A 527 4.79 6.81 11.51
CA LEU A 527 4.23 5.64 12.20
C LEU A 527 5.31 4.84 12.94
N ILE A 528 6.51 4.67 12.37
CA ILE A 528 7.64 4.00 13.04
C ILE A 528 8.02 4.76 14.31
N VAL A 529 8.23 6.07 14.20
CA VAL A 529 8.59 6.92 15.35
C VAL A 529 7.50 6.86 16.42
N MET A 530 6.23 6.96 16.03
CA MET A 530 5.09 6.86 16.95
C MET A 530 5.04 5.51 17.67
N GLY A 531 5.18 4.41 16.94
CA GLY A 531 5.17 3.07 17.52
C GLY A 531 6.34 2.81 18.45
N LEU A 532 7.56 3.20 18.06
CA LEU A 532 8.75 3.07 18.91
C LEU A 532 8.67 3.95 20.15
N THR A 533 8.14 5.17 20.03
CA THR A 533 7.91 6.07 21.17
C THR A 533 6.91 5.48 22.15
N MET A 534 5.79 4.93 21.66
CA MET A 534 4.81 4.25 22.53
C MET A 534 5.45 3.07 23.27
N LEU A 535 6.27 2.24 22.58
CA LEU A 535 7.02 1.15 23.20
C LEU A 535 7.96 1.67 24.29
N SER A 536 8.71 2.73 23.99
CA SER A 536 9.67 3.32 24.94
C SER A 536 8.98 3.88 26.18
N ILE A 537 7.91 4.65 26.01
CA ILE A 537 7.12 5.22 27.12
C ILE A 537 6.55 4.09 27.98
N GLN A 538 6.01 3.05 27.36
CA GLN A 538 5.51 1.89 28.09
C GLN A 538 6.60 1.24 28.93
N GLN A 539 7.82 1.06 28.39
CA GLN A 539 8.95 0.51 29.13
C GLN A 539 9.41 1.43 30.27
N MET A 540 9.40 2.76 30.06
CA MET A 540 9.78 3.71 31.11
C MET A 540 8.77 3.71 32.27
N THR A 541 7.48 3.71 31.97
CA THR A 541 6.42 3.56 33.00
C THR A 541 6.62 2.26 33.77
N ASP A 542 6.92 1.19 33.04
CA ASP A 542 7.22 -0.10 33.62
C ASP A 542 8.45 -0.11 34.54
N ALA A 543 9.50 0.63 34.17
CA ALA A 543 10.69 0.76 35.00
C ALA A 543 10.38 1.39 36.37
N VAL A 544 9.55 2.45 36.40
CA VAL A 544 9.14 3.12 37.62
C VAL A 544 8.37 2.16 38.56
N GLU A 545 7.39 1.43 38.02
CA GLU A 545 6.59 0.46 38.79
C GLU A 545 7.42 -0.70 39.34
N GLN A 546 8.46 -1.13 38.60
CA GLN A 546 9.29 -2.27 38.99
C GLN A 546 10.44 -1.91 39.92
N LYS A 547 10.75 -0.64 40.11
CA LYS A 547 11.89 -0.18 40.87
C LYS A 547 11.92 -0.83 42.28
N GLN A 548 10.80 -0.82 43.00
CA GLN A 548 10.70 -1.45 44.33
C GLN A 548 10.99 -2.96 44.29
N ARG A 549 10.47 -3.67 43.28
CA ARG A 549 10.68 -5.12 43.15
C ARG A 549 12.15 -5.46 42.88
N PHE A 550 12.83 -4.68 42.04
CA PHE A 550 14.26 -4.87 41.78
C PHE A 550 15.12 -4.52 43.00
N GLN A 551 14.72 -3.54 43.82
CA GLN A 551 15.39 -3.23 45.10
C GLN A 551 15.27 -4.38 46.11
N ILE A 552 14.10 -5.03 46.18
CA ILE A 552 13.90 -6.21 47.05
C ILE A 552 14.85 -7.33 46.62
N ILE A 553 14.96 -7.61 45.30
CA ILE A 553 15.87 -8.65 44.77
C ILE A 553 17.34 -8.33 45.10
N GLU A 554 17.71 -7.05 45.00
CA GLU A 554 19.06 -6.59 45.35
C GLU A 554 19.34 -6.82 46.87
N LYS A 555 18.37 -6.52 47.72
CA LYS A 555 18.47 -6.81 49.18
C LYS A 555 18.50 -8.30 49.51
N MET A 556 17.95 -9.14 48.65
CA MET A 556 18.00 -10.61 48.76
C MET A 556 19.34 -11.19 48.31
N GLY A 557 20.32 -10.37 47.89
CA GLY A 557 21.67 -10.81 47.51
C GLY A 557 21.82 -11.31 46.07
N VAL A 558 20.85 -11.05 45.18
CA VAL A 558 20.96 -11.45 43.78
C VAL A 558 22.04 -10.65 43.05
N ASP A 559 22.99 -11.36 42.42
CA ASP A 559 24.12 -10.78 41.69
C ASP A 559 23.70 -9.81 40.59
N GLN A 560 24.51 -8.78 40.38
CA GLN A 560 24.27 -7.74 39.39
C GLN A 560 24.20 -8.28 37.96
N ARG A 561 24.96 -9.34 37.64
CA ARG A 561 24.92 -10.00 36.33
C ARG A 561 23.56 -10.66 36.07
N THR A 562 23.03 -11.36 37.08
CA THR A 562 21.72 -12.00 37.02
C THR A 562 20.60 -10.96 36.89
N ARG A 563 20.66 -9.85 37.64
CA ARG A 563 19.73 -8.74 37.52
C ARG A 563 19.73 -8.11 36.12
N ASN A 564 20.89 -7.83 35.55
CA ASN A 564 21.00 -7.31 34.18
C ASN A 564 20.47 -8.30 33.13
N ARG A 565 20.64 -9.60 33.35
CA ARG A 565 20.08 -10.67 32.50
C ARG A 565 18.54 -10.62 32.51
N TYR A 566 17.92 -10.49 33.68
CA TYR A 566 16.47 -10.38 33.79
C TYR A 566 15.93 -9.11 33.12
N ILE A 567 16.57 -7.98 33.31
CA ILE A 567 16.22 -6.72 32.64
C ILE A 567 16.26 -6.92 31.10
N ARG A 568 17.35 -7.48 30.59
CA ARG A 568 17.50 -7.71 29.14
C ARG A 568 16.45 -8.68 28.59
N GLN A 569 16.20 -9.80 29.26
CA GLN A 569 15.18 -10.78 28.85
C GLN A 569 13.77 -10.17 28.83
N GLN A 570 13.46 -9.39 29.83
CA GLN A 570 12.19 -8.69 29.93
C GLN A 570 12.02 -7.66 28.81
N MET A 571 13.03 -6.83 28.59
CA MET A 571 13.02 -5.84 27.52
C MET A 571 12.90 -6.49 26.13
N MET A 572 13.67 -7.56 25.88
CA MET A 572 13.59 -8.32 24.63
C MET A 572 12.20 -8.91 24.39
N PHE A 573 11.53 -9.38 25.42
CA PHE A 573 10.17 -9.90 25.28
C PHE A 573 9.16 -8.80 24.97
N TRP A 574 9.13 -7.74 25.78
CA TRP A 574 8.14 -6.68 25.63
C TRP A 574 8.33 -5.82 24.38
N PHE A 575 9.56 -5.64 23.95
CA PHE A 575 9.92 -4.89 22.75
C PHE A 575 9.89 -5.78 21.50
N GLY A 576 10.45 -6.98 21.61
CA GLY A 576 10.62 -7.89 20.49
C GLY A 576 9.33 -8.53 20.01
N LEU A 577 8.41 -8.87 20.91
CA LEU A 577 7.18 -9.58 20.55
C LEU A 577 6.26 -8.77 19.62
N PRO A 578 5.89 -7.50 19.91
CA PRO A 578 5.09 -6.69 19.00
C PRO A 578 5.76 -6.52 17.64
N VAL A 579 7.07 -6.29 17.64
CA VAL A 579 7.84 -6.10 16.41
C VAL A 579 7.91 -7.40 15.59
N ALA A 580 8.17 -8.55 16.21
CA ALA A 580 8.20 -9.83 15.51
C ALA A 580 6.86 -10.15 14.84
N VAL A 581 5.75 -9.93 15.56
CA VAL A 581 4.40 -10.12 14.99
C VAL A 581 4.14 -9.13 13.86
N ALA A 582 4.58 -7.86 13.99
CA ALA A 582 4.44 -6.86 12.95
C ALA A 582 5.25 -7.21 11.68
N VAL A 583 6.49 -7.71 11.84
CA VAL A 583 7.34 -8.14 10.72
C VAL A 583 6.72 -9.35 10.02
N VAL A 584 6.31 -10.38 10.74
CA VAL A 584 5.65 -11.56 10.14
C VAL A 584 4.35 -11.15 9.43
N GLY A 585 3.53 -10.33 10.08
CA GLY A 585 2.30 -9.81 9.49
C GLY A 585 2.54 -8.96 8.24
N SER A 586 3.59 -8.12 8.24
CA SER A 586 3.94 -7.28 7.09
C SER A 586 4.39 -8.11 5.89
N VAL A 587 5.18 -9.17 6.10
CA VAL A 587 5.56 -10.12 5.04
C VAL A 587 4.32 -10.76 4.43
N GLY A 588 3.40 -11.28 5.25
CA GLY A 588 2.15 -11.87 4.76
C GLY A 588 1.30 -10.88 3.96
N THR A 589 1.17 -9.64 4.45
CA THR A 589 0.41 -8.59 3.78
C THR A 589 1.07 -8.18 2.45
N LEU A 590 2.39 -8.03 2.41
CA LEU A 590 3.12 -7.67 1.18
C LEU A 590 3.05 -8.79 0.14
N VAL A 591 3.21 -10.04 0.54
CA VAL A 591 3.03 -11.19 -0.37
C VAL A 591 1.62 -11.20 -0.96
N PHE A 592 0.60 -10.93 -0.15
CA PHE A 592 -0.77 -10.83 -0.63
C PHE A 592 -0.96 -9.67 -1.63
N LEU A 593 -0.46 -8.47 -1.31
CA LEU A 593 -0.56 -7.29 -2.18
C LEU A 593 0.18 -7.51 -3.51
N ILE A 594 1.40 -8.06 -3.47
CA ILE A 594 2.19 -8.37 -4.66
C ILE A 594 1.47 -9.45 -5.49
N TYR A 595 0.91 -10.48 -4.86
CA TYR A 595 0.17 -11.53 -5.55
C TYR A 595 -1.07 -10.99 -6.27
N ASN A 596 -1.83 -10.12 -5.61
CA ASN A 596 -3.04 -9.51 -6.18
C ASN A 596 -2.72 -8.58 -7.36
N SER A 597 -1.62 -7.84 -7.27
CA SER A 597 -1.14 -6.93 -8.33
C SER A 597 -0.04 -7.56 -9.20
N TYR A 598 0.13 -8.88 -9.15
CA TYR A 598 1.25 -9.58 -9.80
C TYR A 598 1.40 -9.27 -11.28
N LYS A 599 0.28 -9.32 -12.02
CA LYS A 599 0.25 -9.04 -13.46
C LYS A 599 0.79 -7.65 -13.80
N GLU A 600 0.42 -6.66 -13.00
CA GLU A 600 0.77 -5.28 -13.22
C GLU A 600 2.19 -4.94 -12.77
N ILE A 601 2.66 -5.58 -11.69
CA ILE A 601 3.99 -5.32 -11.13
C ILE A 601 5.07 -5.97 -11.98
N ILE A 602 4.93 -7.26 -12.30
CA ILE A 602 5.96 -8.01 -13.05
C ILE A 602 6.09 -7.57 -14.50
N ALA A 603 5.05 -6.91 -15.06
CA ALA A 603 5.17 -6.31 -16.38
C ALA A 603 6.28 -5.24 -16.45
N TYR A 604 6.56 -4.55 -15.33
CA TYR A 604 7.46 -3.38 -15.31
C TYR A 604 8.62 -3.51 -14.32
N LEU A 605 8.54 -4.44 -13.37
CA LEU A 605 9.58 -4.68 -12.36
C LEU A 605 10.01 -6.15 -12.37
N THR A 606 11.30 -6.38 -12.27
CA THR A 606 11.85 -7.72 -12.06
C THR A 606 11.71 -8.14 -10.60
N MET A 607 11.63 -9.47 -10.36
CA MET A 607 11.56 -10.00 -8.98
C MET A 607 12.79 -9.61 -8.15
N SER A 608 13.95 -9.45 -8.78
CA SER A 608 15.18 -8.99 -8.13
C SER A 608 15.07 -7.56 -7.60
N GLU A 609 14.47 -6.65 -8.38
CA GLU A 609 14.25 -5.26 -7.94
C GLU A 609 13.27 -5.18 -6.78
N ILE A 610 12.19 -5.95 -6.82
CA ILE A 610 11.23 -6.04 -5.71
C ILE A 610 11.93 -6.52 -4.43
N LEU A 611 12.75 -7.59 -4.52
CA LEU A 611 13.49 -8.11 -3.39
C LEU A 611 14.54 -7.13 -2.85
N GLN A 612 15.19 -6.35 -3.72
CA GLN A 612 16.13 -5.30 -3.30
C GLN A 612 15.42 -4.18 -2.54
N ILE A 613 14.27 -3.72 -3.01
CA ILE A 613 13.46 -2.71 -2.30
C ILE A 613 13.02 -3.25 -0.94
N CYS A 614 12.45 -4.45 -0.90
CA CYS A 614 12.05 -5.10 0.35
C CYS A 614 13.23 -5.24 1.31
N GLY A 615 14.35 -5.80 0.85
CA GLY A 615 15.55 -6.00 1.66
C GLY A 615 16.11 -4.71 2.22
N GLY A 616 16.22 -3.67 1.40
CA GLY A 616 16.67 -2.35 1.83
C GLY A 616 15.81 -1.74 2.94
N VAL A 617 14.49 -1.86 2.80
CA VAL A 617 13.54 -1.36 3.82
C VAL A 617 13.65 -2.15 5.12
N TYR A 618 13.67 -3.49 5.07
CA TYR A 618 13.78 -4.31 6.29
C TYR A 618 15.11 -4.10 7.01
N VAL A 619 16.22 -3.92 6.28
CA VAL A 619 17.52 -3.60 6.88
C VAL A 619 17.50 -2.22 7.54
N SER A 620 16.95 -1.20 6.88
CA SER A 620 16.81 0.15 7.43
C SER A 620 15.95 0.14 8.71
N PHE A 621 14.84 -0.58 8.68
CA PHE A 621 13.96 -0.76 9.84
C PHE A 621 14.69 -1.45 11.00
N ALA A 622 15.46 -2.51 10.72
CA ALA A 622 16.25 -3.22 11.73
C ALA A 622 17.29 -2.31 12.39
N ILE A 623 17.98 -1.47 11.63
CA ILE A 623 18.97 -0.51 12.16
C ILE A 623 18.30 0.49 13.11
N ILE A 624 17.17 1.09 12.70
CA ILE A 624 16.40 2.02 13.53
C ILE A 624 15.92 1.34 14.82
N LEU A 625 15.43 0.11 14.71
CA LEU A 625 14.94 -0.68 15.82
C LEU A 625 16.03 -0.99 16.85
N VAL A 626 17.22 -1.42 16.40
CA VAL A 626 18.37 -1.72 17.28
C VAL A 626 18.84 -0.46 17.99
N GLY A 627 18.92 0.68 17.29
CA GLY A 627 19.27 1.97 17.89
C GLY A 627 18.28 2.37 18.99
N TYR A 628 16.98 2.28 18.69
CA TYR A 628 15.93 2.64 19.64
C TYR A 628 15.86 1.69 20.84
N PHE A 629 16.02 0.38 20.60
CA PHE A 629 16.11 -0.62 21.65
C PHE A 629 17.28 -0.35 22.61
N SER A 630 18.47 -0.05 22.04
CA SER A 630 19.66 0.23 22.84
C SER A 630 19.49 1.50 23.71
N ALA A 631 18.94 2.56 23.14
CA ALA A 631 18.62 3.78 23.88
C ALA A 631 17.60 3.53 25.00
N THR A 632 16.51 2.81 24.70
CA THR A 632 15.47 2.47 25.68
C THR A 632 16.03 1.58 26.78
N TYR A 633 16.86 0.57 26.45
CA TYR A 633 17.51 -0.28 27.43
C TYR A 633 18.43 0.50 28.38
N TYR A 634 19.22 1.43 27.85
CA TYR A 634 20.07 2.29 28.67
C TYR A 634 19.26 3.15 29.64
N LEU A 635 18.22 3.81 29.17
CA LEU A 635 17.33 4.65 29.98
C LEU A 635 16.58 3.82 31.04
N PHE A 636 16.07 2.65 30.66
CA PHE A 636 15.40 1.73 31.59
C PHE A 636 16.33 1.31 32.74
N LYS A 637 17.56 0.87 32.39
CA LYS A 637 18.57 0.49 33.37
C LYS A 637 18.92 1.65 34.31
N ARG A 638 19.09 2.85 33.76
CA ARG A 638 19.37 4.08 34.53
C ARG A 638 18.26 4.36 35.55
N ASN A 639 17.00 4.30 35.15
CA ASN A 639 15.86 4.56 36.01
C ASN A 639 15.72 3.54 37.17
N LEU A 640 16.12 2.29 36.93
CA LEU A 640 16.15 1.27 37.98
C LEU A 640 17.28 1.46 38.99
N THR A 641 18.44 2.00 38.55
CA THR A 641 19.65 2.10 39.36
C THR A 641 19.74 3.43 40.14
N TYR A 642 19.03 4.49 39.71
CA TYR A 642 19.04 5.76 40.38
C TYR A 642 18.41 5.63 41.79
N ARG A 643 19.23 5.73 42.82
CA ARG A 643 18.76 6.00 44.19
C ARG A 643 18.21 7.41 44.20
N VAL A 644 16.93 7.58 44.54
CA VAL A 644 16.43 8.88 44.95
C VAL A 644 17.15 9.17 46.30
N LEU A 645 18.00 10.16 46.30
CA LEU A 645 18.57 10.74 47.52
C LEU A 645 17.45 11.27 48.39
#